data_7f90d9e23535550d4fb72fce543d16c4
#
_entry.id   7f90d9e23535550d4fb72fce543d16c4
#
_cell.length_a   1.000
_cell.length_b   1.000
_cell.length_c   1.000
_cell.angle_alpha   90.00
_cell.angle_beta   90.00
_cell.angle_gamma   90.00
#
_symmetry.space_group_name_H-M   'P 1'
#
loop_
_entity.id
_entity.type
_entity.pdbx_description
1 polymer ?
#
loop_
_entity_poly.entity_id
_entity_poly.type
_entity_poly.pdbx_seq_one_letter_code
_entity_poly.pdbx_strand_id
1 'polypeptide(L)'
;MDQDRQNSLRRDAQNTEREQDFTTYRTAQSSNDMVPTVFRRGIYRTIRGSLKRFLSIVVITALGVSVMCGLKAGCEDLCDSVDAYFDQQNVYDINVQSTYGLTDDDLDAIQEVDGVETAEGIYTETAYTAVGTTRERVVVQSLSKENIDQPVLVNGDLPESADEVAVTSKFLKASGKKIGDTVSFAANDASSSNQSAKDQFAAGDYTITAEVLDPTDVSSDSTVNAFRAASAADYKFYVSEDAATSSSYSAVHVIVEGAKSLNSYSDSYAAKINEVKGNIEKIREEREKARAQELTVDTPASLDAAERQANMLFGIEQDNINRMAEGSDERAQAQADLDQRRAAADQQFADARAELSDLGECTWYIQDRGNIASYSSVESDSSSIEAIATVFPFIFFIVAVLISLTTATRMVEEERTLIGLYKALGYSRGRILSKYVDYALWACLIGGVLGNIIGFVGLPLFLFTVFDDMYSLPQMLLSYDIVSSIVSVALFAVGVVGATIIACRHEMAETPASLMRPKAPRAGSRILLERIGFIWHRMGFLNKVAARNLFRYKKRALMTIFGIAGCTALVICALGIRDTSIALSPKQYGHITRYDLLAVANPDDFTQTCAALDERSAVKDSDVTVTSTLPITTDNVTFTFGGKSETVLLIVVPDDRVNDLDDYVRLEDESKESLSLRDGDVYLSKSSQLALGIQPGDTAHVQDSSLNAAKVKVSDISLNYLGNTLYMTQGTYERAFGRSARLNGVLALLKGSSADQIAFSKKIKSDGWLTISSTAEHQANADANFTIINSVVALVTFMAACLSFVVVFTLSNTNISERERELATIKVLGFRRGEVHHYVNKETLILTAIGAALGVPLGSLLAESFTYILQMPSLYFDVEVQPLSYVLAVVLSFVFTFIVNLVTNRTLNKIDMVGALKSAE
;
A
#
# COMPACT_ATOMS: atom_id res chain seq x y z
N MET A 1 66.41 41.09 -64.73
CA MET A 1 64.95 40.81 -64.87
C MET A 1 64.59 39.33 -65.04
N ASP A 2 65.50 38.45 -65.48
CA ASP A 2 65.16 36.98 -65.61
C ASP A 2 65.32 36.16 -64.36
N GLN A 3 66.20 36.55 -63.42
CA GLN A 3 66.32 35.77 -62.12
C GLN A 3 65.12 35.94 -61.15
N ASP A 4 64.47 37.12 -61.16
CA ASP A 4 63.33 37.37 -60.34
C ASP A 4 62.09 36.64 -60.86
N ARG A 5 61.97 36.42 -62.13
CA ARG A 5 60.91 35.71 -62.79
C ARG A 5 60.99 34.23 -62.53
N GLN A 6 62.19 33.67 -62.47
CA GLN A 6 62.40 32.23 -62.12
C GLN A 6 62.19 31.96 -60.63
N ASN A 7 62.47 32.90 -59.74
CA ASN A 7 62.18 32.74 -58.30
C ASN A 7 60.72 32.90 -57.98
N SER A 8 59.96 33.67 -58.73
CA SER A 8 58.52 33.77 -58.58
C SER A 8 57.83 32.49 -59.05
N LEU A 9 58.24 31.99 -60.21
CA LEU A 9 57.69 30.70 -60.73
C LEU A 9 57.98 29.48 -59.82
N ARG A 10 59.17 29.42 -59.14
CA ARG A 10 59.48 28.37 -58.13
C ARG A 10 58.69 28.56 -56.87
N ARG A 11 58.41 29.82 -56.42
CA ARG A 11 57.54 30.05 -55.27
C ARG A 11 56.05 29.67 -55.54
N ASP A 12 55.56 29.95 -56.73
CA ASP A 12 54.20 29.57 -57.14
C ASP A 12 54.09 28.04 -57.33
N ALA A 13 55.09 27.37 -57.87
CA ALA A 13 55.09 25.90 -57.93
C ALA A 13 55.16 25.27 -56.55
N GLN A 14 55.97 25.76 -55.62
CA GLN A 14 56.02 25.29 -54.25
C GLN A 14 54.73 25.60 -53.45
N ASN A 15 54.02 26.69 -53.71
CA ASN A 15 52.72 26.98 -53.11
C ASN A 15 51.63 26.09 -53.70
N THR A 16 51.67 25.77 -55.00
CA THR A 16 50.73 24.86 -55.65
C THR A 16 50.94 23.42 -55.18
N GLU A 17 52.17 22.98 -54.95
CA GLU A 17 52.42 21.65 -54.33
C GLU A 17 51.97 21.63 -52.86
N ARG A 18 52.15 22.70 -52.09
CA ARG A 18 51.60 22.81 -50.71
C ARG A 18 50.09 22.84 -50.68
N GLU A 19 49.43 23.53 -51.62
CA GLU A 19 47.97 23.52 -51.72
C GLU A 19 47.45 22.17 -52.21
N GLN A 20 48.12 21.47 -53.08
CA GLN A 20 47.78 20.10 -53.45
C GLN A 20 47.94 19.10 -52.30
N ASP A 21 49.03 19.22 -51.52
CA ASP A 21 49.22 18.42 -50.30
C ASP A 21 48.16 18.71 -49.23
N PHE A 22 47.79 19.99 -49.06
CA PHE A 22 46.69 20.36 -48.15
C PHE A 22 45.31 19.89 -48.64
N THR A 23 45.05 19.83 -49.96
CA THR A 23 43.83 19.29 -50.53
C THR A 23 43.80 17.77 -50.47
N THR A 24 44.96 17.09 -50.68
CA THR A 24 45.08 15.64 -50.51
C THR A 24 44.94 15.23 -49.04
N TYR A 25 45.44 16.05 -48.10
CA TYR A 25 45.14 15.85 -46.66
C TYR A 25 43.65 16.08 -46.28
N ARG A 26 42.96 17.02 -46.95
CA ARG A 26 41.52 17.22 -46.73
C ARG A 26 40.66 16.12 -47.37
N THR A 27 41.05 15.60 -48.56
CA THR A 27 40.33 14.48 -49.18
C THR A 27 40.64 13.16 -48.46
N ALA A 28 41.80 12.98 -47.84
CA ALA A 28 42.06 11.85 -46.93
C ALA A 28 41.21 11.89 -45.63
N GLN A 29 40.79 13.07 -45.22
CA GLN A 29 39.82 13.23 -44.10
C GLN A 29 38.38 12.86 -44.50
N SER A 30 38.01 12.94 -45.77
CA SER A 30 36.65 12.55 -46.23
C SER A 30 36.48 11.05 -46.60
N SER A 31 37.58 10.30 -46.70
CA SER A 31 37.55 8.82 -46.92
C SER A 31 37.38 7.99 -45.63
N ASN A 32 36.90 8.61 -44.57
CA ASN A 32 36.72 8.02 -43.25
C ASN A 32 35.52 7.10 -43.15
N ASP A 33 34.78 6.81 -44.23
CA ASP A 33 33.59 5.96 -44.20
C ASP A 33 33.88 4.44 -44.24
N MET A 34 35.13 4.03 -44.40
CA MET A 34 35.52 2.60 -44.40
C MET A 34 36.03 2.08 -43.04
N VAL A 35 36.08 2.89 -42.00
CA VAL A 35 36.58 2.55 -40.65
C VAL A 35 35.55 2.01 -39.67
N PRO A 36 34.20 1.96 -39.94
CA PRO A 36 33.22 1.48 -38.96
C PRO A 36 33.39 0.02 -38.56
N THR A 37 33.80 -0.84 -39.47
CA THR A 37 33.89 -2.29 -39.22
C THR A 37 35.08 -2.69 -38.35
N VAL A 38 36.24 -2.06 -38.53
CA VAL A 38 37.44 -2.32 -37.72
C VAL A 38 37.24 -1.80 -36.28
N PHE A 39 36.63 -0.65 -36.14
CA PHE A 39 36.38 -0.05 -34.84
C PHE A 39 35.32 -0.87 -34.05
N ARG A 40 34.25 -1.34 -34.71
CA ARG A 40 33.25 -2.25 -34.13
C ARG A 40 33.85 -3.58 -33.71
N ARG A 41 34.74 -4.16 -34.50
CA ARG A 41 35.53 -5.36 -34.12
C ARG A 41 36.40 -5.09 -32.89
N GLY A 42 36.95 -3.86 -32.78
CA GLY A 42 37.69 -3.41 -31.60
C GLY A 42 36.83 -3.40 -30.33
N ILE A 43 35.57 -2.91 -30.39
CA ILE A 43 34.62 -2.91 -29.26
C ILE A 43 34.35 -4.34 -28.81
N TYR A 44 34.03 -5.27 -29.75
CA TYR A 44 33.78 -6.67 -29.41
C TYR A 44 34.99 -7.33 -28.71
N ARG A 45 36.20 -7.04 -29.16
CA ARG A 45 37.44 -7.53 -28.52
C ARG A 45 37.60 -6.94 -27.11
N THR A 46 37.25 -5.67 -26.90
CA THR A 46 37.29 -5.04 -25.58
C THR A 46 36.27 -5.67 -24.63
N ILE A 47 35.03 -5.93 -25.11
CA ILE A 47 34.01 -6.64 -24.33
C ILE A 47 34.51 -8.02 -23.91
N ARG A 48 35.04 -8.80 -24.85
CA ARG A 48 35.55 -10.17 -24.59
C ARG A 48 36.76 -10.17 -23.66
N GLY A 49 37.62 -9.15 -23.76
CA GLY A 49 38.80 -8.99 -22.88
C GLY A 49 38.46 -8.54 -21.48
N SER A 50 37.35 -7.84 -21.29
CA SER A 50 36.87 -7.30 -20.00
C SER A 50 35.50 -7.83 -19.62
N LEU A 51 35.16 -9.05 -20.02
CA LEU A 51 33.81 -9.64 -19.86
C LEU A 51 33.24 -9.55 -18.42
N LYS A 52 34.10 -9.77 -17.42
CA LYS A 52 33.66 -9.67 -16.00
C LYS A 52 33.14 -8.27 -15.64
N ARG A 53 33.82 -7.23 -16.14
CA ARG A 53 33.42 -5.82 -15.88
C ARG A 53 32.18 -5.45 -16.68
N PHE A 54 32.10 -5.91 -17.94
CA PHE A 54 30.94 -5.74 -18.79
C PHE A 54 29.71 -6.35 -18.12
N LEU A 55 29.81 -7.61 -17.69
CA LEU A 55 28.73 -8.32 -17.02
C LEU A 55 28.31 -7.65 -15.70
N SER A 56 29.23 -7.06 -14.95
CA SER A 56 28.89 -6.30 -13.74
C SER A 56 28.01 -5.10 -14.03
N ILE A 57 28.29 -4.33 -15.09
CA ILE A 57 27.44 -3.20 -15.50
C ILE A 57 26.07 -3.73 -15.97
N VAL A 58 26.05 -4.81 -16.77
CA VAL A 58 24.82 -5.47 -17.23
C VAL A 58 23.94 -5.87 -16.04
N VAL A 59 24.50 -6.59 -15.07
CA VAL A 59 23.75 -7.11 -13.92
C VAL A 59 23.22 -5.96 -13.03
N ILE A 60 24.05 -4.94 -12.75
CA ILE A 60 23.61 -3.80 -11.94
C ILE A 60 22.51 -3.02 -12.65
N THR A 61 22.64 -2.80 -13.96
CA THR A 61 21.60 -2.13 -14.75
C THR A 61 20.34 -3.00 -14.79
N ALA A 62 20.47 -4.32 -14.97
CA ALA A 62 19.33 -5.23 -14.95
C ALA A 62 18.60 -5.23 -13.60
N LEU A 63 19.33 -5.29 -12.49
CA LEU A 63 18.75 -5.20 -11.15
C LEU A 63 18.05 -3.85 -10.91
N GLY A 64 18.70 -2.74 -11.29
CA GLY A 64 18.12 -1.42 -11.12
C GLY A 64 16.87 -1.20 -11.96
N VAL A 65 16.87 -1.60 -13.23
CA VAL A 65 15.73 -1.52 -14.14
C VAL A 65 14.61 -2.46 -13.67
N SER A 66 14.94 -3.69 -13.25
CA SER A 66 13.92 -4.66 -12.81
C SER A 66 13.17 -4.19 -11.55
N VAL A 67 13.86 -3.60 -10.58
CA VAL A 67 13.21 -3.05 -9.38
C VAL A 67 12.36 -1.84 -9.74
N MET A 68 12.88 -0.94 -10.60
CA MET A 68 12.17 0.27 -11.00
C MET A 68 10.88 -0.01 -11.79
N CYS A 69 10.94 -0.94 -12.75
CA CYS A 69 9.77 -1.30 -13.55
C CYS A 69 8.87 -2.31 -12.83
N GLY A 70 9.47 -3.29 -12.15
CA GLY A 70 8.72 -4.47 -11.73
C GLY A 70 7.86 -4.26 -10.48
N LEU A 71 8.30 -3.45 -9.52
CA LEU A 71 7.45 -3.10 -8.39
C LEU A 71 6.29 -2.21 -8.84
N LYS A 72 6.58 -1.24 -9.73
CA LYS A 72 5.55 -0.38 -10.30
C LYS A 72 4.56 -1.19 -11.16
N ALA A 73 5.06 -2.03 -12.06
CA ALA A 73 4.22 -2.87 -12.90
C ALA A 73 3.32 -3.81 -12.07
N GLY A 74 3.84 -4.41 -11.00
CA GLY A 74 3.02 -5.27 -10.14
C GLY A 74 1.89 -4.53 -9.42
N CYS A 75 2.07 -3.23 -9.10
CA CYS A 75 1.00 -2.38 -8.56
C CYS A 75 -0.03 -2.02 -9.64
N GLU A 76 0.43 -1.57 -10.81
CA GLU A 76 -0.43 -1.25 -11.94
C GLU A 76 -1.23 -2.49 -12.39
N ASP A 77 -0.59 -3.65 -12.48
CA ASP A 77 -1.23 -4.92 -12.84
C ASP A 77 -2.34 -5.33 -11.83
N LEU A 78 -2.14 -5.07 -10.53
CA LEU A 78 -3.18 -5.28 -9.51
C LEU A 78 -4.36 -4.32 -9.72
N CYS A 79 -4.09 -3.02 -9.85
CA CYS A 79 -5.13 -2.01 -10.08
C CYS A 79 -5.89 -2.28 -11.39
N ASP A 80 -5.18 -2.59 -12.48
CA ASP A 80 -5.79 -2.92 -13.77
C ASP A 80 -6.66 -4.18 -13.68
N SER A 81 -6.25 -5.17 -12.86
CA SER A 81 -7.01 -6.40 -12.67
C SER A 81 -8.32 -6.17 -11.91
N VAL A 82 -8.28 -5.33 -10.87
CA VAL A 82 -9.48 -4.95 -10.09
C VAL A 82 -10.39 -4.05 -10.90
N ASP A 83 -9.84 -3.08 -11.63
CA ASP A 83 -10.58 -2.19 -12.51
C ASP A 83 -11.33 -2.98 -13.60
N ALA A 84 -10.64 -3.89 -14.28
CA ALA A 84 -11.27 -4.76 -15.28
C ALA A 84 -12.37 -5.66 -14.68
N TYR A 85 -12.21 -6.11 -13.43
CA TYR A 85 -13.24 -6.87 -12.73
C TYR A 85 -14.44 -5.98 -12.39
N PHE A 86 -14.23 -4.78 -11.87
CA PHE A 86 -15.30 -3.83 -11.57
C PHE A 86 -16.07 -3.41 -12.83
N ASP A 87 -15.35 -3.17 -13.92
CA ASP A 87 -15.97 -2.87 -15.21
C ASP A 87 -16.80 -4.03 -15.78
N GLN A 88 -16.32 -5.27 -15.58
CA GLN A 88 -17.06 -6.46 -15.99
C GLN A 88 -18.36 -6.64 -15.19
N GLN A 89 -18.33 -6.33 -13.91
CA GLN A 89 -19.49 -6.44 -13.02
C GLN A 89 -20.32 -5.15 -12.97
N ASN A 90 -19.93 -4.13 -13.75
CA ASN A 90 -20.60 -2.83 -13.82
C ASN A 90 -20.80 -2.19 -12.43
N VAL A 91 -19.75 -2.24 -11.59
CA VAL A 91 -19.78 -1.66 -10.24
C VAL A 91 -20.01 -0.16 -10.31
N TYR A 92 -20.88 0.38 -9.47
CA TYR A 92 -21.25 1.79 -9.48
C TYR A 92 -20.03 2.73 -9.36
N ASP A 93 -20.12 3.91 -9.98
CA ASP A 93 -19.10 4.96 -9.86
C ASP A 93 -19.41 5.91 -8.71
N ILE A 94 -20.72 6.23 -8.49
CA ILE A 94 -21.19 7.10 -7.44
C ILE A 94 -22.36 6.41 -6.72
N ASN A 95 -22.37 6.52 -5.39
CA ASN A 95 -23.43 6.06 -4.51
C ASN A 95 -24.04 7.27 -3.79
N VAL A 96 -25.31 7.52 -4.02
CA VAL A 96 -26.06 8.58 -3.33
C VAL A 96 -26.95 7.95 -2.27
N GLN A 97 -26.80 8.36 -1.04
CA GLN A 97 -27.62 7.92 0.11
C GLN A 97 -28.32 9.12 0.75
N SER A 98 -29.43 8.90 1.41
CA SER A 98 -30.15 9.94 2.15
C SER A 98 -30.55 9.45 3.53
N THR A 99 -30.57 10.36 4.51
CA THR A 99 -31.03 10.11 5.90
C THR A 99 -32.43 9.48 5.97
N TYR A 100 -33.32 9.81 5.03
CA TYR A 100 -34.70 9.35 5.00
C TYR A 100 -35.09 8.64 3.71
N GLY A 101 -34.10 8.00 3.07
CA GLY A 101 -34.27 7.33 1.78
C GLY A 101 -34.42 8.29 0.61
N LEU A 102 -34.42 7.73 -0.58
CA LEU A 102 -34.54 8.43 -1.85
C LEU A 102 -35.83 7.99 -2.53
N THR A 103 -36.48 8.92 -3.23
CA THR A 103 -37.76 8.69 -3.95
C THR A 103 -37.51 8.49 -5.45
N ASP A 104 -38.56 8.09 -6.18
CA ASP A 104 -38.55 8.05 -7.65
C ASP A 104 -38.21 9.41 -8.24
N ASP A 105 -38.73 10.50 -7.66
CA ASP A 105 -38.43 11.87 -8.08
C ASP A 105 -36.95 12.23 -7.86
N ASP A 106 -36.31 11.69 -6.83
CA ASP A 106 -34.87 11.87 -6.58
C ASP A 106 -34.06 11.09 -7.59
N LEU A 107 -34.48 9.85 -7.90
CA LEU A 107 -33.85 9.01 -8.92
C LEU A 107 -33.93 9.68 -10.30
N ASP A 108 -35.13 10.16 -10.69
CA ASP A 108 -35.31 10.87 -11.97
C ASP A 108 -34.44 12.13 -12.03
N ALA A 109 -34.37 12.91 -10.96
CA ALA A 109 -33.53 14.10 -10.89
C ALA A 109 -32.04 13.79 -11.00
N ILE A 110 -31.56 12.68 -10.44
CA ILE A 110 -30.16 12.21 -10.54
C ILE A 110 -29.89 11.72 -11.97
N GLN A 111 -30.81 10.98 -12.58
CA GLN A 111 -30.67 10.48 -13.95
C GLN A 111 -30.56 11.61 -14.99
N GLU A 112 -31.20 12.77 -14.74
CA GLU A 112 -31.17 13.94 -15.61
C GLU A 112 -29.89 14.79 -15.46
N VAL A 113 -29.01 14.46 -14.49
CA VAL A 113 -27.75 15.20 -14.26
C VAL A 113 -26.77 14.98 -15.42
N ASP A 114 -26.17 16.06 -15.90
CA ASP A 114 -25.16 16.01 -16.96
C ASP A 114 -23.95 15.17 -16.55
N GLY A 115 -23.63 14.15 -17.36
CA GLY A 115 -22.56 13.17 -17.12
C GLY A 115 -23.01 11.87 -16.45
N VAL A 116 -24.29 11.71 -16.10
CA VAL A 116 -24.86 10.44 -15.65
C VAL A 116 -25.26 9.62 -16.87
N GLU A 117 -24.76 8.38 -16.95
CA GLU A 117 -25.14 7.41 -18.00
C GLU A 117 -26.38 6.64 -17.56
N THR A 118 -26.34 6.07 -16.35
CA THR A 118 -27.46 5.30 -15.77
C THR A 118 -27.48 5.54 -14.27
N ALA A 119 -28.69 5.69 -13.72
CA ALA A 119 -28.92 5.72 -12.27
C ALA A 119 -30.01 4.71 -11.91
N GLU A 120 -29.85 4.01 -10.79
CA GLU A 120 -30.80 3.01 -10.32
C GLU A 120 -30.97 3.09 -8.80
N GLY A 121 -32.21 3.02 -8.35
CA GLY A 121 -32.56 2.93 -6.92
C GLY A 121 -32.34 1.51 -6.39
N ILE A 122 -31.62 1.39 -5.29
CA ILE A 122 -31.27 0.11 -4.67
C ILE A 122 -31.83 0.07 -3.25
N TYR A 123 -32.43 -1.05 -2.90
CA TYR A 123 -32.81 -1.38 -1.52
C TYR A 123 -31.66 -2.13 -0.84
N THR A 124 -31.18 -1.61 0.27
CA THR A 124 -30.11 -2.23 1.04
C THR A 124 -30.43 -2.15 2.52
N GLU A 125 -30.23 -3.24 3.25
CA GLU A 125 -30.49 -3.34 4.68
C GLU A 125 -29.42 -4.15 5.37
N THR A 126 -29.01 -3.72 6.57
CA THR A 126 -28.21 -4.53 7.47
C THR A 126 -29.12 -5.38 8.32
N ALA A 127 -29.06 -6.70 8.14
CA ALA A 127 -29.84 -7.69 8.84
C ALA A 127 -28.95 -8.68 9.59
N TYR A 128 -29.57 -9.59 10.31
CA TYR A 128 -28.88 -10.65 11.07
C TYR A 128 -29.44 -12.01 10.69
N THR A 129 -28.55 -12.97 10.48
CA THR A 129 -28.88 -14.37 10.15
C THR A 129 -28.17 -15.32 11.08
N ALA A 130 -28.68 -16.55 11.19
CA ALA A 130 -28.07 -17.61 12.00
C ALA A 130 -27.04 -18.40 11.19
N VAL A 131 -25.81 -18.52 11.70
CA VAL A 131 -24.76 -19.39 11.17
C VAL A 131 -24.37 -20.39 12.25
N GLY A 132 -24.88 -21.63 12.16
CA GLY A 132 -24.73 -22.62 13.23
C GLY A 132 -25.45 -22.17 14.50
N THR A 133 -24.71 -21.89 15.57
CA THR A 133 -25.23 -21.39 16.86
C THR A 133 -24.98 -19.89 17.05
N THR A 134 -24.35 -19.21 16.09
CA THR A 134 -24.00 -17.79 16.16
C THR A 134 -24.96 -16.98 15.31
N ARG A 135 -25.14 -15.72 15.69
CA ARG A 135 -25.86 -14.74 14.94
C ARG A 135 -24.85 -13.85 14.23
N GLU A 136 -24.96 -13.78 12.92
CA GLU A 136 -24.00 -13.06 12.07
C GLU A 136 -24.71 -11.92 11.35
N ARG A 137 -23.98 -10.84 11.13
CA ARG A 137 -24.47 -9.67 10.42
C ARG A 137 -24.38 -9.91 8.91
N VAL A 138 -25.45 -9.60 8.19
CA VAL A 138 -25.54 -9.72 6.74
C VAL A 138 -26.05 -8.42 6.14
N VAL A 139 -25.51 -8.01 5.02
CA VAL A 139 -26.12 -6.97 4.18
C VAL A 139 -27.01 -7.67 3.17
N VAL A 140 -28.28 -7.31 3.15
CA VAL A 140 -29.25 -7.77 2.15
C VAL A 140 -29.42 -6.65 1.14
N GLN A 141 -29.31 -6.94 -0.14
CA GLN A 141 -29.39 -5.98 -1.23
C GLN A 141 -30.33 -6.50 -2.32
N SER A 142 -31.14 -5.59 -2.91
CA SER A 142 -31.93 -5.95 -4.09
C SER A 142 -31.03 -6.15 -5.30
N LEU A 143 -31.40 -7.10 -6.18
CA LEU A 143 -30.78 -7.24 -7.49
C LEU A 143 -31.11 -6.03 -8.38
N SER A 144 -30.14 -5.56 -9.15
CA SER A 144 -30.29 -4.47 -10.11
C SER A 144 -31.00 -4.95 -11.39
N LYS A 145 -31.88 -4.11 -11.93
CA LYS A 145 -32.53 -4.30 -13.25
C LYS A 145 -31.65 -3.75 -14.37
N GLU A 146 -30.91 -2.69 -14.10
CA GLU A 146 -30.02 -2.02 -15.07
C GLU A 146 -28.61 -2.66 -15.12
N ASN A 147 -28.43 -3.82 -14.46
CA ASN A 147 -27.16 -4.54 -14.36
C ASN A 147 -26.04 -3.74 -13.68
N ILE A 148 -26.35 -2.92 -12.69
CA ILE A 148 -25.36 -2.29 -11.82
C ILE A 148 -25.05 -3.25 -10.67
N ASP A 149 -23.76 -3.41 -10.29
CA ASP A 149 -23.30 -4.27 -9.20
C ASP A 149 -23.77 -5.73 -9.30
N GLN A 150 -23.72 -6.31 -10.48
CA GLN A 150 -24.21 -7.67 -10.71
C GLN A 150 -23.37 -8.70 -9.93
N PRO A 151 -23.98 -9.49 -9.04
CA PRO A 151 -23.28 -10.56 -8.34
C PRO A 151 -22.80 -11.62 -9.34
N VAL A 152 -21.58 -12.12 -9.14
CA VAL A 152 -21.02 -13.17 -10.00
C VAL A 152 -21.65 -14.51 -9.64
N LEU A 153 -22.43 -15.06 -10.54
CA LEU A 153 -23.08 -16.36 -10.34
C LEU A 153 -22.02 -17.49 -10.36
N VAL A 154 -21.93 -18.22 -9.27
CA VAL A 154 -21.06 -19.40 -9.14
C VAL A 154 -21.84 -20.67 -9.43
N ASN A 155 -23.06 -20.79 -8.87
CA ASN A 155 -23.91 -21.98 -9.03
C ASN A 155 -25.39 -21.61 -8.78
N GLY A 156 -26.31 -22.31 -9.41
CA GLY A 156 -27.77 -22.08 -9.28
C GLY A 156 -28.29 -21.00 -10.21
N ASP A 157 -29.43 -20.40 -9.86
CA ASP A 157 -30.10 -19.34 -10.60
C ASP A 157 -30.39 -18.15 -9.68
N LEU A 158 -30.22 -16.93 -10.19
CA LEU A 158 -30.49 -15.71 -9.41
C LEU A 158 -31.96 -15.63 -8.99
N PRO A 159 -32.27 -15.02 -7.82
CA PRO A 159 -33.64 -14.88 -7.31
C PRO A 159 -34.55 -14.14 -8.31
N GLU A 160 -35.70 -14.76 -8.62
CA GLU A 160 -36.74 -14.15 -9.44
C GLU A 160 -38.00 -13.83 -8.60
N SER A 161 -38.19 -14.52 -7.47
CA SER A 161 -39.36 -14.37 -6.58
C SER A 161 -38.99 -13.67 -5.29
N ALA A 162 -39.97 -13.09 -4.61
CA ALA A 162 -39.79 -12.34 -3.35
C ALA A 162 -39.34 -13.21 -2.16
N ASP A 163 -39.48 -14.53 -2.24
CA ASP A 163 -39.10 -15.50 -1.21
C ASP A 163 -37.81 -16.26 -1.53
N GLU A 164 -37.08 -15.79 -2.56
CA GLU A 164 -35.81 -16.37 -3.00
C GLU A 164 -34.62 -15.48 -2.60
N VAL A 165 -33.46 -16.11 -2.39
CA VAL A 165 -32.22 -15.39 -2.04
C VAL A 165 -30.98 -16.04 -2.67
N ALA A 166 -30.11 -15.22 -3.23
CA ALA A 166 -28.75 -15.63 -3.55
C ALA A 166 -27.81 -15.26 -2.38
N VAL A 167 -26.94 -16.17 -2.02
CA VAL A 167 -26.03 -15.99 -0.90
C VAL A 167 -24.58 -16.15 -1.34
N THR A 168 -23.67 -15.45 -0.65
CA THR A 168 -22.25 -15.54 -0.98
C THR A 168 -21.66 -16.93 -0.68
N SER A 169 -20.69 -17.36 -1.50
CA SER A 169 -19.94 -18.62 -1.28
C SER A 169 -19.37 -18.72 0.13
N LYS A 170 -18.96 -17.58 0.69
CA LYS A 170 -18.45 -17.44 2.06
C LYS A 170 -19.51 -17.87 3.09
N PHE A 171 -20.76 -17.45 2.90
CA PHE A 171 -21.86 -17.84 3.76
C PHE A 171 -22.18 -19.35 3.67
N LEU A 172 -22.25 -19.91 2.46
CA LEU A 172 -22.51 -21.35 2.27
C LEU A 172 -21.44 -22.22 2.95
N LYS A 173 -20.18 -21.82 2.82
CA LYS A 173 -19.05 -22.51 3.45
C LYS A 173 -19.10 -22.43 4.98
N ALA A 174 -19.47 -21.28 5.53
CA ALA A 174 -19.55 -21.07 6.98
C ALA A 174 -20.78 -21.74 7.61
N SER A 175 -21.96 -21.63 6.97
CA SER A 175 -23.23 -22.18 7.48
C SER A 175 -23.39 -23.67 7.22
N GLY A 176 -22.69 -24.24 6.23
CA GLY A 176 -22.87 -25.61 5.75
C GLY A 176 -24.18 -25.84 5.00
N LYS A 177 -24.95 -24.77 4.70
CA LYS A 177 -26.20 -24.82 3.91
C LYS A 177 -25.88 -25.04 2.42
N LYS A 178 -26.91 -25.40 1.67
CA LYS A 178 -26.82 -25.67 0.22
C LYS A 178 -27.95 -24.96 -0.52
N ILE A 179 -27.82 -24.84 -1.83
CA ILE A 179 -28.91 -24.43 -2.70
C ILE A 179 -30.12 -25.32 -2.48
N GLY A 180 -31.29 -24.75 -2.27
CA GLY A 180 -32.54 -25.37 -1.91
C GLY A 180 -32.86 -25.39 -0.39
N ASP A 181 -31.89 -25.08 0.47
CA ASP A 181 -32.14 -24.88 1.90
C ASP A 181 -32.76 -23.47 2.14
N THR A 182 -33.38 -23.30 3.30
CA THR A 182 -33.93 -22.02 3.72
C THR A 182 -32.98 -21.27 4.64
N VAL A 183 -32.93 -19.93 4.50
CA VAL A 183 -32.25 -19.02 5.39
C VAL A 183 -33.21 -17.93 5.82
N SER A 184 -33.15 -17.54 7.09
CA SER A 184 -33.94 -16.43 7.63
C SER A 184 -33.02 -15.29 8.03
N PHE A 185 -33.47 -14.09 7.80
CA PHE A 185 -32.83 -12.88 8.26
C PHE A 185 -33.86 -11.84 8.72
N ALA A 186 -33.45 -10.93 9.58
CA ALA A 186 -34.25 -9.80 10.03
C ALA A 186 -33.35 -8.62 10.41
N ALA A 187 -33.81 -7.41 10.18
CA ALA A 187 -33.10 -6.18 10.55
C ALA A 187 -32.83 -6.08 12.06
N ASN A 188 -33.82 -6.46 12.85
CA ASN A 188 -33.76 -6.49 14.29
C ASN A 188 -34.03 -7.89 14.82
N ASP A 189 -34.13 -8.04 16.16
CA ASP A 189 -34.32 -9.34 16.80
C ASP A 189 -35.52 -10.09 16.22
N ALA A 190 -35.27 -11.29 15.68
CA ALA A 190 -36.29 -12.16 15.09
C ALA A 190 -37.42 -12.59 16.08
N SER A 191 -37.34 -12.10 17.32
CA SER A 191 -38.36 -12.32 18.35
C SER A 191 -39.45 -11.24 18.35
N SER A 192 -39.26 -10.10 17.70
CA SER A 192 -40.25 -9.07 17.56
C SER A 192 -41.03 -9.25 16.26
N SER A 193 -42.26 -9.63 16.36
CA SER A 193 -43.24 -9.77 15.27
C SER A 193 -43.65 -8.38 14.67
N ASN A 194 -43.01 -7.32 15.04
CA ASN A 194 -43.26 -5.97 14.55
C ASN A 194 -42.14 -5.58 13.57
N GLN A 195 -42.48 -5.61 12.30
CA GLN A 195 -41.69 -5.00 11.25
C GLN A 195 -41.61 -3.50 11.47
N SER A 196 -40.45 -2.92 11.56
CA SER A 196 -40.26 -1.49 11.65
C SER A 196 -40.63 -0.85 10.30
N ALA A 197 -41.18 0.38 10.34
CA ALA A 197 -41.44 1.14 9.12
C ALA A 197 -40.17 1.48 8.31
N LYS A 198 -38.99 1.24 8.90
CA LYS A 198 -37.69 1.45 8.29
C LYS A 198 -37.09 0.20 7.64
N ASP A 199 -37.69 -1.00 7.87
CA ASP A 199 -37.20 -2.23 7.30
C ASP A 199 -37.40 -2.22 5.80
N GLN A 200 -36.34 -2.49 5.05
CA GLN A 200 -36.38 -2.50 3.58
C GLN A 200 -36.98 -3.81 3.07
N PHE A 201 -36.78 -4.93 3.77
CA PHE A 201 -37.22 -6.25 3.41
C PHE A 201 -38.06 -6.88 4.51
N ALA A 202 -38.97 -7.77 4.12
CA ALA A 202 -39.77 -8.53 5.09
C ALA A 202 -38.86 -9.51 5.87
N ALA A 203 -39.01 -9.52 7.21
CA ALA A 203 -38.40 -10.58 8.00
C ALA A 203 -39.08 -11.93 7.68
N GLY A 204 -38.30 -12.96 7.38
CA GLY A 204 -38.85 -14.25 7.01
C GLY A 204 -37.84 -15.29 6.58
N ASP A 205 -38.38 -16.41 6.11
CA ASP A 205 -37.59 -17.52 5.56
C ASP A 205 -37.51 -17.38 4.04
N TYR A 206 -36.32 -17.40 3.53
CA TYR A 206 -35.99 -17.27 2.11
C TYR A 206 -35.35 -18.57 1.64
N THR A 207 -35.68 -19.00 0.41
CA THR A 207 -35.07 -20.20 -0.22
C THR A 207 -33.78 -19.79 -0.92
N ILE A 208 -32.69 -20.48 -0.63
CA ILE A 208 -31.39 -20.24 -1.29
C ILE A 208 -31.47 -20.81 -2.72
N THR A 209 -31.41 -19.95 -3.74
CA THR A 209 -31.45 -20.34 -5.17
C THR A 209 -30.09 -20.28 -5.84
N ALA A 210 -29.21 -19.42 -5.39
CA ALA A 210 -27.90 -19.25 -5.99
C ALA A 210 -26.76 -19.10 -4.96
N GLU A 211 -25.59 -19.54 -5.41
CA GLU A 211 -24.30 -19.23 -4.85
C GLU A 211 -23.63 -18.13 -5.69
N VAL A 212 -23.22 -17.03 -5.06
CA VAL A 212 -22.65 -15.86 -5.74
C VAL A 212 -21.38 -15.35 -5.07
N LEU A 213 -20.59 -14.53 -5.83
CA LEU A 213 -19.56 -13.67 -5.26
C LEU A 213 -20.07 -12.22 -5.29
N ASP A 214 -19.74 -11.46 -4.25
CA ASP A 214 -20.05 -10.04 -4.18
C ASP A 214 -19.12 -9.25 -5.15
N PRO A 215 -19.67 -8.50 -6.11
CA PRO A 215 -18.86 -7.74 -7.05
C PRO A 215 -18.07 -6.59 -6.39
N THR A 216 -18.52 -6.10 -5.23
CA THR A 216 -17.86 -5.02 -4.50
C THR A 216 -16.80 -5.52 -3.50
N ASP A 217 -16.74 -6.83 -3.22
CA ASP A 217 -15.77 -7.42 -2.30
C ASP A 217 -14.82 -8.37 -3.03
N VAL A 218 -13.67 -7.85 -3.45
CA VAL A 218 -12.59 -8.65 -4.05
C VAL A 218 -11.64 -9.24 -3.00
N SER A 219 -11.93 -9.08 -1.72
CA SER A 219 -11.06 -9.59 -0.66
C SER A 219 -11.19 -11.10 -0.50
N SER A 220 -10.05 -11.78 -0.29
CA SER A 220 -10.07 -13.20 0.01
C SER A 220 -10.64 -13.48 1.42
N ASP A 221 -11.07 -14.71 1.67
CA ASP A 221 -11.49 -15.19 3.00
C ASP A 221 -10.37 -15.14 4.05
N SER A 222 -9.17 -14.72 3.66
CA SER A 222 -8.05 -14.58 4.56
C SER A 222 -8.24 -13.39 5.51
N THR A 223 -7.72 -13.54 6.69
CA THR A 223 -7.85 -12.69 7.87
C THR A 223 -7.41 -11.23 7.72
N VAL A 224 -6.91 -10.81 6.52
CA VAL A 224 -6.41 -9.47 6.25
C VAL A 224 -7.49 -8.41 6.38
N ASN A 225 -8.72 -8.75 5.97
CA ASN A 225 -9.82 -7.80 5.92
C ASN A 225 -10.56 -7.63 7.25
N ALA A 226 -10.54 -8.64 8.11
CA ALA A 226 -11.07 -8.51 9.47
C ALA A 226 -10.46 -7.35 10.27
N PHE A 227 -9.32 -6.87 9.82
CA PHE A 227 -8.57 -5.80 10.43
C PHE A 227 -9.00 -4.39 9.97
N ARG A 228 -9.38 -4.27 8.68
CA ARG A 228 -9.80 -3.01 8.06
C ARG A 228 -11.29 -2.76 8.20
N ALA A 229 -12.06 -3.81 8.42
CA ALA A 229 -13.51 -3.79 8.44
C ALA A 229 -14.06 -4.35 9.76
N ALA A 230 -13.65 -3.78 10.89
CA ALA A 230 -14.26 -4.12 12.18
C ALA A 230 -15.80 -3.93 12.20
N SER A 231 -16.37 -3.33 11.15
CA SER A 231 -17.79 -3.08 10.98
C SER A 231 -18.41 -3.62 9.68
N ALA A 232 -17.62 -4.22 8.78
CA ALA A 232 -18.22 -4.81 7.59
C ALA A 232 -19.13 -5.98 7.98
N ALA A 233 -20.24 -6.13 7.27
CA ALA A 233 -21.09 -7.30 7.41
C ALA A 233 -20.28 -8.55 7.10
N ASP A 234 -20.48 -9.61 7.86
CA ASP A 234 -19.77 -10.87 7.66
C ASP A 234 -20.15 -11.51 6.32
N TYR A 235 -21.38 -11.24 5.83
CA TYR A 235 -21.93 -11.83 4.61
C TYR A 235 -22.81 -10.85 3.84
N LYS A 236 -23.04 -11.13 2.54
CA LYS A 236 -23.98 -10.37 1.69
C LYS A 236 -24.95 -11.33 1.02
N PHE A 237 -26.22 -10.92 0.98
CA PHE A 237 -27.34 -11.62 0.36
C PHE A 237 -27.95 -10.76 -0.72
N TYR A 238 -28.43 -11.39 -1.77
CA TYR A 238 -29.12 -10.70 -2.86
C TYR A 238 -30.52 -11.27 -3.00
N VAL A 239 -31.52 -10.39 -3.06
CA VAL A 239 -32.94 -10.74 -3.20
C VAL A 239 -33.52 -10.07 -4.42
N SER A 240 -34.65 -10.57 -4.93
CA SER A 240 -35.39 -9.85 -5.95
C SER A 240 -35.87 -8.49 -5.41
N GLU A 241 -35.95 -7.47 -6.26
CA GLU A 241 -36.55 -6.16 -5.88
C GLU A 241 -37.99 -6.32 -5.39
N ASP A 242 -38.72 -7.32 -5.88
CA ASP A 242 -40.10 -7.63 -5.45
C ASP A 242 -40.19 -8.03 -3.96
N ALA A 243 -39.07 -8.34 -3.33
CA ALA A 243 -38.98 -8.61 -1.89
C ALA A 243 -38.94 -7.31 -1.04
N ALA A 244 -38.73 -6.16 -1.66
CA ALA A 244 -38.69 -4.90 -0.96
C ALA A 244 -40.08 -4.50 -0.45
N THR A 245 -40.13 -4.03 0.79
CA THR A 245 -41.36 -3.57 1.46
C THR A 245 -41.40 -2.06 1.63
N SER A 246 -40.26 -1.41 1.50
CA SER A 246 -40.12 0.06 1.60
C SER A 246 -40.54 0.74 0.30
N SER A 247 -41.09 1.95 0.41
CA SER A 247 -41.43 2.82 -0.70
C SER A 247 -40.32 3.79 -1.10
N SER A 248 -39.15 3.73 -0.41
CA SER A 248 -38.02 4.60 -0.67
C SER A 248 -36.75 3.77 -0.78
N TYR A 249 -35.92 4.13 -1.74
CA TYR A 249 -34.62 3.48 -1.94
C TYR A 249 -33.63 3.83 -0.81
N SER A 250 -32.81 2.89 -0.40
CA SER A 250 -31.74 3.12 0.56
C SER A 250 -30.59 3.91 -0.07
N ALA A 251 -30.35 3.65 -1.36
CA ALA A 251 -29.30 4.27 -2.14
C ALA A 251 -29.69 4.39 -3.61
N VAL A 252 -29.05 5.32 -4.31
CA VAL A 252 -29.07 5.39 -5.78
C VAL A 252 -27.64 5.17 -6.27
N HIS A 253 -27.45 4.09 -7.05
CA HIS A 253 -26.19 3.76 -7.68
C HIS A 253 -26.13 4.39 -9.08
N VAL A 254 -25.02 5.05 -9.39
CA VAL A 254 -24.84 5.84 -10.61
C VAL A 254 -23.64 5.34 -11.39
N ILE A 255 -23.83 5.13 -12.68
CA ILE A 255 -22.76 4.92 -13.67
C ILE A 255 -22.52 6.25 -14.38
N VAL A 256 -21.27 6.67 -14.46
CA VAL A 256 -20.86 7.94 -15.06
C VAL A 256 -20.46 7.72 -16.52
N GLU A 257 -21.01 8.58 -17.43
CA GLU A 257 -20.75 8.50 -18.86
C GLU A 257 -19.26 8.53 -19.19
N GLY A 258 -18.76 7.46 -19.83
CA GLY A 258 -17.36 7.30 -20.26
C GLY A 258 -16.37 7.05 -19.14
N ALA A 259 -16.79 6.88 -17.89
CA ALA A 259 -15.92 6.51 -16.77
C ALA A 259 -15.29 5.13 -16.98
N LYS A 260 -16.06 4.17 -17.49
CA LYS A 260 -15.64 2.81 -17.84
C LYS A 260 -14.46 2.71 -18.82
N SER A 261 -14.17 3.76 -19.58
CA SER A 261 -13.02 3.83 -20.48
C SER A 261 -11.72 4.31 -19.79
N LEU A 262 -11.80 4.69 -18.54
CA LEU A 262 -10.71 5.20 -17.72
C LEU A 262 -10.43 4.19 -16.63
N ASN A 263 -9.14 3.97 -16.32
CA ASN A 263 -8.80 3.15 -15.14
C ASN A 263 -9.27 3.86 -13.87
N SER A 264 -10.04 3.16 -13.03
CA SER A 264 -10.69 3.71 -11.83
C SER A 264 -9.70 4.24 -10.78
N TYR A 265 -8.45 3.77 -10.79
CA TYR A 265 -7.37 4.27 -9.93
C TYR A 265 -6.59 5.45 -10.54
N SER A 266 -7.03 6.02 -11.68
CA SER A 266 -6.34 7.12 -12.35
C SER A 266 -6.87 8.49 -11.92
N ASP A 267 -6.00 9.52 -11.94
CA ASP A 267 -6.38 10.92 -11.72
C ASP A 267 -7.46 11.40 -12.71
N SER A 268 -7.48 10.86 -13.93
CA SER A 268 -8.47 11.21 -14.96
C SER A 268 -9.86 10.69 -14.62
N TYR A 269 -9.97 9.48 -14.07
CA TYR A 269 -11.21 8.93 -13.54
C TYR A 269 -11.69 9.76 -12.34
N ALA A 270 -10.82 9.99 -11.34
CA ALA A 270 -11.16 10.79 -10.17
C ALA A 270 -11.65 12.19 -10.53
N ALA A 271 -11.02 12.86 -11.51
CA ALA A 271 -11.45 14.17 -11.99
C ALA A 271 -12.85 14.13 -12.63
N LYS A 272 -13.14 13.09 -13.42
CA LYS A 272 -14.45 12.91 -14.05
C LYS A 272 -15.55 12.61 -13.02
N ILE A 273 -15.28 11.71 -12.06
CA ILE A 273 -16.23 11.42 -10.99
C ILE A 273 -16.50 12.66 -10.14
N ASN A 274 -15.47 13.43 -9.77
CA ASN A 274 -15.64 14.68 -9.03
C ASN A 274 -16.45 15.74 -9.79
N GLU A 275 -16.35 15.79 -11.12
CA GLU A 275 -17.16 16.66 -11.94
C GLU A 275 -18.64 16.31 -11.82
N VAL A 276 -19.01 15.03 -11.99
CA VAL A 276 -20.40 14.58 -11.90
C VAL A 276 -20.92 14.66 -10.47
N LYS A 277 -20.12 14.30 -9.46
CA LYS A 277 -20.47 14.55 -8.03
C LYS A 277 -20.83 16.02 -7.80
N GLY A 278 -20.03 16.95 -8.34
CA GLY A 278 -20.30 18.37 -8.25
C GLY A 278 -21.57 18.81 -8.97
N ASN A 279 -22.00 18.07 -10.00
CA ASN A 279 -23.28 18.33 -10.68
C ASN A 279 -24.46 17.80 -9.86
N ILE A 280 -24.34 16.61 -9.25
CA ILE A 280 -25.35 16.05 -8.32
C ILE A 280 -25.48 16.94 -7.06
N GLU A 281 -24.37 17.48 -6.55
CA GLU A 281 -24.37 18.39 -5.41
C GLU A 281 -25.22 19.67 -5.65
N LYS A 282 -25.32 20.11 -6.90
CA LYS A 282 -26.14 21.32 -7.26
C LYS A 282 -27.64 21.11 -7.08
N ILE A 283 -28.13 19.89 -7.27
CA ILE A 283 -29.54 19.55 -7.12
C ILE A 283 -29.89 19.13 -5.67
N ARG A 284 -28.90 18.79 -4.91
CA ARG A 284 -29.00 18.25 -3.53
C ARG A 284 -29.90 19.10 -2.65
N GLU A 285 -29.61 20.40 -2.50
CA GLU A 285 -30.34 21.29 -1.59
C GLU A 285 -31.82 21.40 -1.93
N GLU A 286 -32.19 21.39 -3.20
CA GLU A 286 -33.56 21.41 -3.67
C GLU A 286 -34.29 20.11 -3.32
N ARG A 287 -33.65 18.96 -3.57
CA ARG A 287 -34.21 17.63 -3.30
C ARG A 287 -34.32 17.32 -1.82
N GLU A 288 -33.34 17.72 -1.00
CA GLU A 288 -33.40 17.63 0.46
C GLU A 288 -34.57 18.39 1.03
N LYS A 289 -34.83 19.61 0.52
CA LYS A 289 -35.99 20.43 0.92
C LYS A 289 -37.32 19.80 0.47
N ALA A 290 -37.36 19.25 -0.73
CA ALA A 290 -38.58 18.59 -1.22
C ALA A 290 -38.93 17.37 -0.37
N ARG A 291 -37.92 16.52 -0.03
CA ARG A 291 -38.12 15.37 0.84
C ARG A 291 -38.52 15.77 2.26
N ALA A 292 -37.87 16.78 2.82
CA ALA A 292 -38.25 17.31 4.13
C ALA A 292 -39.69 17.82 4.15
N GLN A 293 -40.17 18.49 3.10
CA GLN A 293 -41.58 18.94 2.99
C GLN A 293 -42.52 17.74 2.89
N GLU A 294 -42.20 16.73 2.08
CA GLU A 294 -43.01 15.50 1.97
C GLU A 294 -43.21 14.86 3.35
N LEU A 295 -42.15 14.68 4.11
CA LEU A 295 -42.17 14.01 5.40
C LEU A 295 -42.84 14.85 6.52
N THR A 296 -42.67 16.17 6.50
CA THR A 296 -43.15 17.04 7.59
C THR A 296 -44.53 17.65 7.35
N VAL A 297 -45.01 17.70 6.10
CA VAL A 297 -46.28 18.33 5.73
C VAL A 297 -47.24 17.34 5.07
N ASP A 298 -46.80 16.67 3.99
CA ASP A 298 -47.68 15.88 3.16
C ASP A 298 -48.01 14.52 3.81
N THR A 299 -47.01 13.85 4.40
CA THR A 299 -47.17 12.55 5.08
C THR A 299 -48.07 12.69 6.34
N PRO A 300 -47.87 13.63 7.23
CA PRO A 300 -48.80 13.86 8.34
C PRO A 300 -50.23 14.18 7.87
N ALA A 301 -50.41 14.95 6.81
CA ALA A 301 -51.73 15.25 6.27
C ALA A 301 -52.42 14.00 5.69
N SER A 302 -51.67 13.10 5.04
CA SER A 302 -52.19 11.83 4.54
C SER A 302 -52.52 10.87 5.67
N LEU A 303 -51.67 10.81 6.69
CA LEU A 303 -51.90 10.03 7.92
C LEU A 303 -53.21 10.46 8.65
N ASP A 304 -53.41 11.76 8.78
CA ASP A 304 -54.66 12.30 9.35
C ASP A 304 -55.91 11.98 8.50
N ALA A 305 -55.73 11.92 7.18
CA ALA A 305 -56.82 11.51 6.29
C ALA A 305 -57.13 10.01 6.42
N ALA A 306 -56.08 9.15 6.51
CA ALA A 306 -56.23 7.71 6.71
C ALA A 306 -56.88 7.36 8.07
N GLU A 307 -56.48 8.05 9.14
CA GLU A 307 -57.08 7.89 10.46
C GLU A 307 -58.58 8.29 10.45
N ARG A 308 -58.93 9.39 9.78
CA ARG A 308 -60.32 9.79 9.62
C ARG A 308 -61.12 8.74 8.86
N GLN A 309 -60.55 8.12 7.82
CA GLN A 309 -61.17 7.09 7.05
C GLN A 309 -61.37 5.80 7.86
N ALA A 310 -60.32 5.37 8.60
CA ALA A 310 -60.37 4.21 9.51
C ALA A 310 -61.45 4.41 10.57
N ASN A 311 -61.52 5.57 11.22
CA ASN A 311 -62.53 5.92 12.20
C ASN A 311 -63.95 5.91 11.62
N MET A 312 -64.15 6.33 10.39
CA MET A 312 -65.42 6.24 9.67
C MET A 312 -65.85 4.78 9.46
N LEU A 313 -64.94 3.90 9.02
CA LEU A 313 -65.19 2.47 8.85
C LEU A 313 -65.54 1.79 10.19
N PHE A 314 -64.76 2.06 11.23
CA PHE A 314 -65.05 1.57 12.56
C PHE A 314 -66.40 2.06 13.09
N GLY A 315 -66.83 3.30 12.75
CA GLY A 315 -68.17 3.83 13.06
C GLY A 315 -69.28 3.05 12.38
N ILE A 316 -69.14 2.73 11.09
CA ILE A 316 -70.10 1.91 10.36
C ILE A 316 -70.23 0.50 10.96
N GLU A 317 -69.09 -0.07 11.32
CA GLU A 317 -69.06 -1.46 11.93
C GLU A 317 -69.66 -1.42 13.31
N GLN A 318 -69.42 -0.40 14.11
CA GLN A 318 -70.06 -0.18 15.40
C GLN A 318 -71.60 -0.08 15.27
N ASP A 319 -72.09 0.65 14.26
CA ASP A 319 -73.52 0.74 13.97
C ASP A 319 -74.11 -0.61 13.58
N ASN A 320 -73.40 -1.46 12.86
CA ASN A 320 -73.81 -2.81 12.55
C ASN A 320 -73.89 -3.71 13.80
N ILE A 321 -72.88 -3.61 14.70
CA ILE A 321 -72.88 -4.30 15.99
C ILE A 321 -74.04 -3.83 16.90
N ASN A 322 -74.35 -2.55 16.91
CA ASN A 322 -75.44 -1.99 17.66
C ASN A 322 -76.80 -2.50 17.19
N ARG A 323 -76.98 -2.96 15.97
CA ARG A 323 -78.20 -3.57 15.41
C ARG A 323 -78.30 -5.05 15.72
N MET A 324 -77.26 -5.71 16.24
CA MET A 324 -77.34 -7.12 16.71
C MET A 324 -78.16 -7.24 17.97
N ALA A 325 -78.66 -8.41 18.28
CA ALA A 325 -79.51 -8.70 19.46
C ALA A 325 -78.75 -8.34 20.78
N GLU A 326 -79.39 -7.56 21.62
CA GLU A 326 -78.83 -7.25 22.95
C GLU A 326 -78.59 -8.55 23.78
N GLY A 327 -77.35 -8.65 24.32
CA GLY A 327 -76.96 -9.77 25.20
C GLY A 327 -76.60 -11.06 24.49
N SER A 328 -76.48 -11.08 23.16
CA SER A 328 -75.97 -12.24 22.41
C SER A 328 -74.47 -12.36 22.52
N ASP A 329 -73.93 -13.57 22.59
CA ASP A 329 -72.49 -13.87 22.60
C ASP A 329 -71.80 -13.36 21.31
N GLU A 330 -72.51 -13.43 20.18
CA GLU A 330 -72.04 -12.92 18.89
C GLU A 330 -71.78 -11.42 18.91
N ARG A 331 -72.66 -10.62 19.55
CA ARG A 331 -72.49 -9.17 19.71
C ARG A 331 -71.28 -8.84 20.61
N ALA A 332 -71.14 -9.60 21.72
CA ALA A 332 -70.00 -9.38 22.63
C ALA A 332 -68.66 -9.72 21.93
N GLN A 333 -68.62 -10.76 21.14
CA GLN A 333 -67.44 -11.18 20.40
C GLN A 333 -67.08 -10.17 19.28
N ALA A 334 -68.06 -9.74 18.49
CA ALA A 334 -67.88 -8.71 17.47
C ALA A 334 -67.41 -7.36 18.05
N GLN A 335 -67.93 -6.97 19.24
CA GLN A 335 -67.48 -5.76 19.94
C GLN A 335 -66.07 -5.90 20.41
N ALA A 336 -65.64 -7.00 20.98
CA ALA A 336 -64.28 -7.24 21.41
C ALA A 336 -63.29 -7.23 20.25
N ASP A 337 -63.63 -7.84 19.11
CA ASP A 337 -62.84 -7.80 17.90
C ASP A 337 -62.65 -6.38 17.32
N LEU A 338 -63.78 -5.59 17.27
CA LEU A 338 -63.75 -4.22 16.84
C LEU A 338 -62.88 -3.36 17.77
N ASP A 339 -63.01 -3.50 19.10
CA ASP A 339 -62.22 -2.77 20.06
C ASP A 339 -60.73 -3.10 19.97
N GLN A 340 -60.40 -4.38 19.74
CA GLN A 340 -59.02 -4.80 19.52
C GLN A 340 -58.43 -4.21 18.25
N ARG A 341 -59.15 -4.23 17.12
CA ARG A 341 -58.71 -3.67 15.85
C ARG A 341 -58.58 -2.14 15.93
N ARG A 342 -59.49 -1.46 16.66
CA ARG A 342 -59.41 -0.01 16.88
C ARG A 342 -58.17 0.35 17.73
N ALA A 343 -57.97 -0.38 18.83
CA ALA A 343 -56.77 -0.14 19.66
C ALA A 343 -55.45 -0.39 18.89
N ALA A 344 -55.41 -1.40 18.06
CA ALA A 344 -54.25 -1.67 17.21
C ALA A 344 -54.01 -0.55 16.17
N ALA A 345 -55.08 -0.05 15.53
CA ALA A 345 -54.99 1.06 14.59
C ALA A 345 -54.58 2.38 15.27
N ASP A 346 -55.19 2.72 16.42
CA ASP A 346 -54.84 3.91 17.19
C ASP A 346 -53.35 3.86 17.60
N GLN A 347 -52.87 2.70 18.02
CA GLN A 347 -51.44 2.51 18.35
C GLN A 347 -50.56 2.74 17.12
N GLN A 348 -50.91 2.15 15.95
CA GLN A 348 -50.17 2.33 14.71
C GLN A 348 -50.10 3.80 14.29
N PHE A 349 -51.22 4.55 14.37
CA PHE A 349 -51.23 5.97 14.06
C PHE A 349 -50.42 6.80 15.07
N ALA A 350 -50.42 6.44 16.34
CA ALA A 350 -49.63 7.09 17.37
C ALA A 350 -48.13 6.85 17.16
N ASP A 351 -47.75 5.62 16.85
CA ASP A 351 -46.36 5.25 16.59
C ASP A 351 -45.85 5.98 15.34
N ALA A 352 -46.61 5.98 14.23
CA ALA A 352 -46.27 6.72 13.02
C ALA A 352 -46.10 8.23 13.25
N ARG A 353 -46.95 8.84 14.08
CA ARG A 353 -46.79 10.26 14.45
C ARG A 353 -45.56 10.50 15.33
N ALA A 354 -45.27 9.62 16.26
CA ALA A 354 -44.06 9.74 17.08
C ALA A 354 -42.80 9.68 16.21
N GLU A 355 -42.77 8.79 15.24
CA GLU A 355 -41.65 8.65 14.29
C GLU A 355 -41.47 9.90 13.43
N LEU A 356 -42.58 10.47 12.91
CA LEU A 356 -42.55 11.72 12.13
C LEU A 356 -42.15 12.97 12.99
N SER A 357 -42.38 12.92 14.29
CA SER A 357 -42.04 14.05 15.19
C SER A 357 -40.55 14.08 15.57
N ASP A 358 -39.84 12.98 15.39
CA ASP A 358 -38.42 12.84 15.73
C ASP A 358 -37.48 12.96 14.51
N LEU A 359 -38.02 13.45 13.37
CA LEU A 359 -37.25 13.64 12.15
C LEU A 359 -36.22 14.77 12.30
N GLY A 360 -34.95 14.45 11.99
CA GLY A 360 -33.85 15.41 11.87
C GLY A 360 -33.80 16.09 10.48
N GLU A 361 -32.67 16.67 10.13
CA GLU A 361 -32.45 17.27 8.82
C GLU A 361 -32.32 16.16 7.75
N CYS A 362 -33.00 16.33 6.59
CA CYS A 362 -32.78 15.49 5.44
C CYS A 362 -31.46 15.87 4.81
N THR A 363 -30.55 14.92 4.64
CA THR A 363 -29.21 15.15 4.10
C THR A 363 -28.82 14.04 3.12
N TRP A 364 -28.32 14.46 1.95
CA TRP A 364 -27.74 13.54 0.95
C TRP A 364 -26.25 13.34 1.18
N TYR A 365 -25.80 12.12 0.99
CA TYR A 365 -24.40 11.71 1.02
C TYR A 365 -24.01 11.16 -0.33
N ILE A 366 -23.11 11.87 -1.02
CA ILE A 366 -22.65 11.54 -2.36
C ILE A 366 -21.26 10.95 -2.25
N GLN A 367 -21.17 9.65 -2.38
CA GLN A 367 -19.95 8.85 -2.19
C GLN A 367 -19.47 8.30 -3.55
N ASP A 368 -18.19 7.95 -3.66
CA ASP A 368 -17.62 7.28 -4.82
C ASP A 368 -17.04 5.91 -4.45
N ARG A 369 -16.41 5.23 -5.42
CA ARG A 369 -15.78 3.91 -5.19
C ARG A 369 -14.77 3.90 -4.04
N GLY A 370 -14.20 5.04 -3.65
CA GLY A 370 -13.32 5.16 -2.49
C GLY A 370 -13.94 4.70 -1.17
N ASN A 371 -15.27 4.64 -1.08
CA ASN A 371 -15.99 4.11 0.08
C ASN A 371 -16.18 2.58 0.05
N ILE A 372 -15.86 1.92 -1.08
CA ILE A 372 -15.82 0.46 -1.18
C ILE A 372 -14.52 -0.02 -0.49
N ALA A 373 -14.65 -0.77 0.58
CA ALA A 373 -13.52 -1.19 1.41
C ALA A 373 -12.44 -1.96 0.63
N SER A 374 -12.82 -2.83 -0.30
CA SER A 374 -11.87 -3.57 -1.12
C SER A 374 -11.16 -2.68 -2.13
N TYR A 375 -11.86 -1.68 -2.74
CA TYR A 375 -11.26 -0.69 -3.63
C TYR A 375 -10.19 0.14 -2.92
N SER A 376 -10.54 0.75 -1.80
CA SER A 376 -9.61 1.57 -1.00
C SER A 376 -8.44 0.76 -0.44
N SER A 377 -8.64 -0.54 -0.17
CA SER A 377 -7.58 -1.45 0.25
C SER A 377 -6.55 -1.67 -0.86
N VAL A 378 -7.02 -1.95 -2.08
CA VAL A 378 -6.15 -2.13 -3.26
C VAL A 378 -5.38 -0.84 -3.57
N GLU A 379 -6.05 0.32 -3.54
CA GLU A 379 -5.42 1.63 -3.73
C GLU A 379 -4.30 1.87 -2.72
N SER A 380 -4.56 1.59 -1.45
CA SER A 380 -3.61 1.74 -0.37
C SER A 380 -2.41 0.80 -0.49
N ASP A 381 -2.65 -0.48 -0.79
CA ASP A 381 -1.59 -1.47 -0.95
C ASP A 381 -0.72 -1.15 -2.17
N SER A 382 -1.34 -0.75 -3.28
CA SER A 382 -0.66 -0.30 -4.49
C SER A 382 0.20 0.93 -4.21
N SER A 383 -0.34 1.97 -3.60
CA SER A 383 0.39 3.22 -3.29
C SER A 383 1.56 2.98 -2.34
N SER A 384 1.44 2.06 -1.40
CA SER A 384 2.50 1.70 -0.46
C SER A 384 3.66 0.98 -1.14
N ILE A 385 3.37 0.06 -2.05
CA ILE A 385 4.40 -0.62 -2.84
C ILE A 385 5.04 0.37 -3.83
N GLU A 386 4.26 1.28 -4.43
CA GLU A 386 4.77 2.33 -5.32
C GLU A 386 5.75 3.27 -4.59
N ALA A 387 5.47 3.62 -3.33
CA ALA A 387 6.40 4.39 -2.50
C ALA A 387 7.75 3.67 -2.35
N ILE A 388 7.74 2.36 -2.12
CA ILE A 388 8.95 1.52 -2.11
C ILE A 388 9.61 1.53 -3.49
N ALA A 389 8.83 1.40 -4.57
CA ALA A 389 9.29 1.39 -5.95
C ALA A 389 9.96 2.71 -6.39
N THR A 390 9.71 3.79 -5.70
CA THR A 390 10.35 5.10 -5.98
C THR A 390 11.70 5.25 -5.31
N VAL A 391 11.84 4.86 -4.04
CA VAL A 391 13.05 5.11 -3.24
C VAL A 391 14.17 4.11 -3.55
N PHE A 392 13.85 2.83 -3.64
CA PHE A 392 14.86 1.80 -3.85
C PHE A 392 15.62 1.93 -5.18
N PRO A 393 14.96 2.14 -6.34
CA PRO A 393 15.65 2.34 -7.61
C PRO A 393 16.61 3.51 -7.64
N PHE A 394 16.31 4.58 -6.90
CA PHE A 394 17.19 5.74 -6.80
C PHE A 394 18.56 5.38 -6.21
N ILE A 395 18.60 4.55 -5.18
CA ILE A 395 19.84 4.08 -4.59
C ILE A 395 20.57 3.11 -5.54
N PHE A 396 19.84 2.21 -6.19
CA PHE A 396 20.40 1.35 -7.23
C PHE A 396 21.04 2.16 -8.35
N PHE A 397 20.39 3.23 -8.79
CA PHE A 397 20.91 4.16 -9.80
C PHE A 397 22.22 4.82 -9.36
N ILE A 398 22.28 5.37 -8.14
CA ILE A 398 23.52 5.99 -7.61
C ILE A 398 24.65 4.98 -7.60
N VAL A 399 24.40 3.76 -7.12
CA VAL A 399 25.38 2.69 -7.07
C VAL A 399 25.83 2.29 -8.47
N ALA A 400 24.91 2.18 -9.43
CA ALA A 400 25.23 1.88 -10.84
C ALA A 400 26.15 2.93 -11.46
N VAL A 401 25.86 4.21 -11.23
CA VAL A 401 26.69 5.34 -11.69
C VAL A 401 28.08 5.30 -11.07
N LEU A 402 28.19 5.05 -9.76
CA LEU A 402 29.49 4.95 -9.06
C LEU A 402 30.33 3.79 -9.59
N ILE A 403 29.74 2.63 -9.82
CA ILE A 403 30.46 1.46 -10.35
C ILE A 403 30.86 1.67 -11.79
N SER A 404 29.98 2.27 -12.61
CA SER A 404 30.29 2.60 -13.99
C SER A 404 31.43 3.62 -14.08
N LEU A 405 31.42 4.64 -13.24
CA LEU A 405 32.50 5.62 -13.13
C LEU A 405 33.85 4.94 -12.79
N THR A 406 33.83 4.04 -11.81
CA THR A 406 35.02 3.28 -11.40
C THR A 406 35.52 2.38 -12.51
N THR A 407 34.62 1.64 -13.15
CA THR A 407 34.94 0.70 -14.24
C THR A 407 35.47 1.42 -15.47
N ALA A 408 34.83 2.52 -15.89
CA ALA A 408 35.24 3.34 -17.03
C ALA A 408 36.58 4.02 -16.77
N THR A 409 36.79 4.61 -15.60
CA THR A 409 38.07 5.23 -15.21
C THR A 409 39.19 4.20 -15.34
N ARG A 410 38.96 3.01 -14.86
CA ARG A 410 39.94 1.93 -14.91
C ARG A 410 40.24 1.48 -16.35
N MET A 411 39.21 1.27 -17.17
CA MET A 411 39.35 0.85 -18.56
C MET A 411 40.16 1.87 -19.36
N VAL A 412 39.91 3.16 -19.13
CA VAL A 412 40.64 4.25 -19.78
C VAL A 412 42.09 4.32 -19.32
N GLU A 413 42.40 4.10 -18.05
CA GLU A 413 43.76 4.05 -17.52
C GLU A 413 44.55 2.85 -18.06
N GLU A 414 43.97 1.68 -18.23
CA GLU A 414 44.59 0.49 -18.80
C GLU A 414 44.87 0.68 -20.29
N GLU A 415 43.97 1.33 -21.03
CA GLU A 415 44.13 1.58 -22.46
C GLU A 415 44.83 2.90 -22.81
N ARG A 416 45.42 3.57 -21.81
CA ARG A 416 46.03 4.92 -21.96
C ARG A 416 47.03 5.00 -23.11
N THR A 417 47.91 4.00 -23.25
CA THR A 417 48.89 3.93 -24.33
C THR A 417 48.20 3.78 -25.69
N LEU A 418 47.15 2.98 -25.78
CA LEU A 418 46.35 2.80 -26.99
C LEU A 418 45.59 4.08 -27.36
N ILE A 419 45.06 4.81 -26.37
CA ILE A 419 44.44 6.14 -26.56
C ILE A 419 45.47 7.12 -27.11
N GLY A 420 46.69 7.11 -26.55
CA GLY A 420 47.81 7.92 -27.03
C GLY A 420 48.18 7.63 -28.50
N LEU A 421 48.22 6.32 -28.87
CA LEU A 421 48.44 5.87 -30.23
C LEU A 421 47.32 6.32 -31.18
N TYR A 422 46.06 6.18 -30.83
CA TYR A 422 44.95 6.66 -31.66
C TYR A 422 45.02 8.19 -31.88
N LYS A 423 45.35 8.95 -30.85
CA LYS A 423 45.56 10.40 -30.98
C LYS A 423 46.76 10.76 -31.86
N ALA A 424 47.87 9.99 -31.77
CA ALA A 424 49.01 10.16 -32.61
C ALA A 424 48.73 9.86 -34.09
N LEU A 425 47.81 8.91 -34.35
CA LEU A 425 47.30 8.54 -35.68
C LEU A 425 46.22 9.51 -36.19
N GLY A 426 45.86 10.59 -35.43
CA GLY A 426 44.95 11.63 -35.90
C GLY A 426 43.45 11.38 -35.60
N TYR A 427 43.13 10.34 -34.85
CA TYR A 427 41.69 10.11 -34.46
C TYR A 427 41.19 11.26 -33.58
N SER A 428 40.00 11.75 -33.86
CA SER A 428 39.34 12.78 -33.06
C SER A 428 38.99 12.28 -31.66
N ARG A 429 38.95 13.21 -30.67
CA ARG A 429 38.58 12.87 -29.28
C ARG A 429 37.19 12.21 -29.18
N GLY A 430 36.23 12.70 -29.98
CA GLY A 430 34.86 12.12 -30.00
C GLY A 430 34.86 10.69 -30.51
N ARG A 431 35.69 10.35 -31.51
CA ARG A 431 35.80 8.99 -32.07
C ARG A 431 36.44 8.01 -31.09
N ILE A 432 37.43 8.46 -30.32
CA ILE A 432 38.08 7.64 -29.30
C ILE A 432 37.06 7.44 -28.12
N LEU A 433 36.31 8.48 -27.74
CA LEU A 433 35.33 8.44 -26.70
C LEU A 433 34.17 7.50 -27.05
N SER A 434 33.72 7.48 -28.31
CA SER A 434 32.61 6.63 -28.74
C SER A 434 32.84 5.13 -28.45
N LYS A 435 34.08 4.65 -28.48
CA LYS A 435 34.43 3.27 -28.13
C LYS A 435 33.96 2.91 -26.68
N TYR A 436 34.20 3.81 -25.75
CA TYR A 436 33.85 3.62 -24.32
C TYR A 436 32.37 3.87 -24.07
N VAL A 437 31.79 4.83 -24.76
CA VAL A 437 30.36 5.12 -24.74
C VAL A 437 29.57 3.93 -25.30
N ASP A 438 29.98 3.38 -26.46
CA ASP A 438 29.33 2.21 -27.06
C ASP A 438 29.43 0.98 -26.15
N TYR A 439 30.59 0.78 -25.49
CA TYR A 439 30.72 -0.29 -24.48
C TYR A 439 29.73 -0.16 -23.33
N ALA A 440 29.58 1.05 -22.77
CA ALA A 440 28.67 1.34 -21.69
C ALA A 440 27.21 1.23 -22.15
N LEU A 441 26.90 1.75 -23.34
CA LEU A 441 25.56 1.70 -23.93
C LEU A 441 25.09 0.26 -24.19
N TRP A 442 25.95 -0.58 -24.79
CA TRP A 442 25.63 -2.00 -24.99
C TRP A 442 25.39 -2.74 -23.68
N ALA A 443 26.19 -2.44 -22.64
CA ALA A 443 25.97 -3.02 -21.32
C ALA A 443 24.60 -2.60 -20.73
N CYS A 444 24.23 -1.30 -20.87
CA CYS A 444 22.94 -0.80 -20.43
C CYS A 444 21.78 -1.37 -21.24
N LEU A 445 21.90 -1.48 -22.55
CA LEU A 445 20.84 -2.06 -23.39
C LEU A 445 20.57 -3.52 -23.05
N ILE A 446 21.64 -4.33 -22.94
CA ILE A 446 21.47 -5.75 -22.56
C ILE A 446 20.94 -5.85 -21.14
N GLY A 447 21.49 -5.05 -20.20
CA GLY A 447 20.99 -4.99 -18.83
C GLY A 447 19.55 -4.50 -18.76
N GLY A 448 19.19 -3.50 -19.56
CA GLY A 448 17.82 -2.97 -19.65
C GLY A 448 16.81 -4.01 -20.16
N VAL A 449 17.15 -4.75 -21.23
CA VAL A 449 16.28 -5.85 -21.73
C VAL A 449 16.11 -6.95 -20.69
N LEU A 450 17.19 -7.38 -20.05
CA LEU A 450 17.12 -8.39 -18.98
C LEU A 450 16.34 -7.85 -17.77
N GLY A 451 16.55 -6.57 -17.42
CA GLY A 451 15.83 -5.91 -16.34
C GLY A 451 14.34 -5.79 -16.62
N ASN A 452 13.95 -5.46 -17.84
CA ASN A 452 12.54 -5.43 -18.24
C ASN A 452 11.89 -6.82 -18.20
N ILE A 453 12.56 -7.86 -18.66
CA ILE A 453 12.02 -9.23 -18.58
C ILE A 453 11.81 -9.64 -17.11
N ILE A 454 12.80 -9.40 -16.26
CA ILE A 454 12.66 -9.71 -14.83
C ILE A 454 11.60 -8.80 -14.17
N GLY A 455 11.57 -7.51 -14.54
CA GLY A 455 10.66 -6.51 -13.99
C GLY A 455 9.20 -6.76 -14.38
N PHE A 456 8.88 -6.86 -15.67
CA PHE A 456 7.49 -7.01 -16.12
C PHE A 456 6.92 -8.43 -16.07
N VAL A 457 7.76 -9.43 -15.82
CA VAL A 457 7.29 -10.84 -15.73
C VAL A 457 7.66 -11.45 -14.38
N GLY A 458 8.91 -11.34 -13.97
CA GLY A 458 9.40 -12.05 -12.78
C GLY A 458 8.88 -11.47 -11.46
N LEU A 459 8.90 -10.12 -11.29
CA LEU A 459 8.42 -9.48 -10.09
C LEU A 459 6.88 -9.50 -9.97
N PRO A 460 6.09 -9.16 -11.01
CA PRO A 460 4.64 -9.28 -10.93
C PRO A 460 4.18 -10.70 -10.62
N LEU A 461 4.74 -11.73 -11.28
CA LEU A 461 4.43 -13.13 -10.95
C LEU A 461 4.69 -13.49 -9.47
N PHE A 462 5.76 -12.96 -8.88
CA PHE A 462 6.02 -13.13 -7.46
C PHE A 462 5.01 -12.38 -6.60
N LEU A 463 4.69 -11.12 -6.95
CA LEU A 463 3.69 -10.31 -6.23
C LEU A 463 2.30 -10.92 -6.33
N PHE A 464 1.94 -11.49 -7.48
CA PHE A 464 0.65 -12.18 -7.64
C PHE A 464 0.48 -13.37 -6.69
N THR A 465 1.56 -14.13 -6.41
CA THR A 465 1.47 -15.19 -5.39
C THR A 465 1.21 -14.66 -3.99
N VAL A 466 1.54 -13.38 -3.73
CA VAL A 466 1.27 -12.70 -2.47
C VAL A 466 -0.15 -12.11 -2.49
N PHE A 467 -0.55 -11.52 -3.60
CA PHE A 467 -1.88 -10.91 -3.76
C PHE A 467 -3.00 -11.95 -3.85
N ASP A 468 -2.76 -13.15 -4.37
CA ASP A 468 -3.72 -14.27 -4.43
C ASP A 468 -4.16 -14.74 -3.04
N ASP A 469 -3.28 -14.57 -2.03
CA ASP A 469 -3.64 -14.78 -0.63
C ASP A 469 -4.51 -13.64 -0.05
N MET A 470 -4.46 -12.44 -0.63
CA MET A 470 -5.18 -11.24 -0.15
C MET A 470 -6.47 -10.96 -0.92
N TYR A 471 -6.47 -11.18 -2.22
CA TYR A 471 -7.55 -10.81 -3.13
C TYR A 471 -8.01 -12.00 -3.97
N SER A 472 -9.31 -12.22 -4.01
CA SER A 472 -9.96 -13.25 -4.83
C SER A 472 -10.34 -12.68 -6.19
N LEU A 473 -9.36 -12.53 -7.09
CA LEU A 473 -9.58 -12.05 -8.45
C LEU A 473 -9.63 -13.22 -9.43
N PRO A 474 -10.63 -13.28 -10.35
CA PRO A 474 -10.75 -14.38 -11.32
C PRO A 474 -9.56 -14.45 -12.29
N GLN A 475 -8.97 -13.32 -12.63
CA GLN A 475 -7.81 -13.19 -13.51
C GLN A 475 -6.92 -12.06 -13.06
N MET A 476 -5.61 -12.32 -12.97
CA MET A 476 -4.59 -11.29 -12.83
C MET A 476 -4.07 -10.90 -14.22
N LEU A 477 -4.18 -9.63 -14.56
CA LEU A 477 -3.72 -9.08 -15.82
C LEU A 477 -2.23 -8.72 -15.71
N LEU A 478 -1.47 -9.04 -16.75
CA LEU A 478 -0.07 -8.59 -16.89
C LEU A 478 -0.07 -7.49 -17.95
N SER A 479 0.21 -6.27 -17.55
CA SER A 479 0.36 -5.13 -18.43
C SER A 479 1.83 -4.84 -18.74
N TYR A 480 2.12 -4.29 -19.91
CA TYR A 480 3.45 -3.87 -20.29
C TYR A 480 3.49 -2.37 -20.57
N ASP A 481 3.94 -1.61 -19.60
CA ASP A 481 4.14 -0.18 -19.79
C ASP A 481 5.43 0.11 -20.58
N ILE A 482 5.23 0.45 -21.87
CA ILE A 482 6.32 0.82 -22.79
C ILE A 482 7.01 2.10 -22.32
N VAL A 483 6.30 3.05 -21.72
CA VAL A 483 6.84 4.34 -21.31
C VAL A 483 7.78 4.14 -20.13
N SER A 484 7.35 3.47 -19.07
CA SER A 484 8.19 3.12 -17.90
C SER A 484 9.39 2.26 -18.30
N SER A 485 9.22 1.33 -19.23
CA SER A 485 10.31 0.53 -19.79
C SER A 485 11.38 1.40 -20.46
N ILE A 486 10.98 2.34 -21.33
CA ILE A 486 11.93 3.22 -22.04
C ILE A 486 12.57 4.21 -21.06
N VAL A 487 11.80 4.82 -20.17
CA VAL A 487 12.27 5.82 -19.21
C VAL A 487 13.31 5.21 -18.26
N SER A 488 13.05 4.03 -17.71
CA SER A 488 13.98 3.35 -16.80
C SER A 488 15.30 2.99 -17.50
N VAL A 489 15.25 2.39 -18.69
CA VAL A 489 16.45 2.06 -19.45
C VAL A 489 17.20 3.33 -19.85
N ALA A 490 16.51 4.38 -20.28
CA ALA A 490 17.11 5.65 -20.64
C ALA A 490 17.79 6.34 -19.44
N LEU A 491 17.15 6.33 -18.27
CA LEU A 491 17.70 6.89 -17.03
C LEU A 491 19.02 6.21 -16.66
N PHE A 492 19.05 4.87 -16.62
CA PHE A 492 20.27 4.13 -16.34
C PHE A 492 21.32 4.32 -17.43
N ALA A 493 20.93 4.37 -18.70
CA ALA A 493 21.85 4.62 -19.82
C ALA A 493 22.47 6.02 -19.72
N VAL A 494 21.70 7.05 -19.43
CA VAL A 494 22.21 8.43 -19.24
C VAL A 494 23.17 8.49 -18.06
N GLY A 495 22.83 7.87 -16.93
CA GLY A 495 23.71 7.82 -15.76
C GLY A 495 25.04 7.10 -16.02
N VAL A 496 24.99 5.89 -16.58
CA VAL A 496 26.17 5.05 -16.85
C VAL A 496 27.02 5.65 -17.97
N VAL A 497 26.42 6.13 -19.06
CA VAL A 497 27.13 6.79 -20.16
C VAL A 497 27.71 8.12 -19.68
N GLY A 498 26.97 8.92 -18.91
CA GLY A 498 27.43 10.15 -18.30
C GLY A 498 28.66 9.93 -17.41
N ALA A 499 28.61 8.93 -16.53
CA ALA A 499 29.76 8.51 -15.72
C ALA A 499 30.97 8.11 -16.57
N THR A 500 30.73 7.38 -17.68
CA THR A 500 31.77 6.98 -18.61
C THR A 500 32.41 8.21 -19.32
N ILE A 501 31.61 9.17 -19.76
CA ILE A 501 32.09 10.42 -20.37
C ILE A 501 32.94 11.21 -19.37
N ILE A 502 32.49 11.34 -18.13
CA ILE A 502 33.22 12.02 -17.05
C ILE A 502 34.56 11.33 -16.78
N ALA A 503 34.56 9.98 -16.70
CA ALA A 503 35.79 9.21 -16.52
C ALA A 503 36.81 9.42 -17.66
N CYS A 504 36.33 9.46 -18.90
CA CYS A 504 37.17 9.58 -20.08
C CYS A 504 37.71 11.01 -20.29
N ARG A 505 36.97 12.04 -19.86
CA ARG A 505 37.25 13.44 -20.15
C ARG A 505 38.65 13.88 -19.72
N HIS A 506 39.12 13.39 -18.57
CA HIS A 506 40.44 13.78 -18.03
C HIS A 506 41.61 13.25 -18.89
N GLU A 507 41.60 11.96 -19.24
CA GLU A 507 42.65 11.36 -20.07
C GLU A 507 42.54 11.82 -21.54
N MET A 508 41.34 12.17 -22.01
CA MET A 508 41.18 12.75 -23.36
C MET A 508 41.72 14.19 -23.48
N ALA A 509 41.97 14.90 -22.38
CA ALA A 509 42.61 16.21 -22.40
C ALA A 509 44.15 16.17 -22.57
N GLU A 510 44.79 15.04 -22.17
CA GLU A 510 46.24 14.84 -22.19
C GLU A 510 46.80 14.75 -23.60
N THR A 511 48.09 15.11 -23.80
CA THR A 511 48.80 15.02 -25.09
C THR A 511 49.15 13.57 -25.45
N PRO A 512 49.29 13.21 -26.76
CA PRO A 512 49.68 11.84 -27.15
C PRO A 512 50.99 11.38 -26.49
N ALA A 513 51.98 12.28 -26.41
CA ALA A 513 53.28 11.98 -25.81
C ALA A 513 53.20 11.69 -24.29
N SER A 514 52.32 12.39 -23.56
CA SER A 514 52.13 12.17 -22.14
C SER A 514 51.34 10.85 -21.88
N LEU A 515 50.44 10.49 -22.80
CA LEU A 515 49.67 9.25 -22.71
C LEU A 515 50.48 8.01 -22.97
N MET A 516 51.48 8.10 -23.88
CA MET A 516 52.35 6.98 -24.23
C MET A 516 53.48 6.77 -23.21
N ARG A 517 53.72 7.70 -22.32
CA ARG A 517 54.67 7.53 -21.22
C ARG A 517 54.03 6.91 -20.00
N PRO A 518 54.68 5.95 -19.29
CA PRO A 518 54.20 5.45 -18.03
C PRO A 518 53.98 6.56 -17.04
N LYS A 519 52.84 6.54 -16.31
CA LYS A 519 52.59 7.51 -15.22
C LYS A 519 53.70 7.39 -14.18
N ALA A 520 54.34 8.48 -13.83
CA ALA A 520 55.33 8.53 -12.78
C ALA A 520 54.64 8.09 -11.43
N PRO A 521 55.30 7.26 -10.64
CA PRO A 521 54.77 6.88 -9.33
C PRO A 521 54.52 8.14 -8.48
N ARG A 522 53.32 8.23 -7.90
CA ARG A 522 53.00 9.33 -6.99
C ARG A 522 53.93 9.27 -5.77
N ALA A 523 54.62 10.36 -5.47
CA ALA A 523 55.44 10.47 -4.27
C ALA A 523 54.61 10.16 -3.03
N GLY A 524 55.11 9.37 -2.12
CA GLY A 524 54.47 9.01 -0.86
C GLY A 524 54.33 10.22 0.04
N SER A 525 53.09 10.65 0.33
CA SER A 525 52.83 11.65 1.37
C SER A 525 52.65 10.96 2.73
N ARG A 526 53.07 11.63 3.83
CA ARG A 526 52.78 11.15 5.19
C ARG A 526 51.25 11.08 5.37
N ILE A 527 50.75 9.98 5.90
CA ILE A 527 49.34 9.79 6.17
C ILE A 527 49.00 10.24 7.62
N LEU A 528 47.72 10.60 7.83
CA LEU A 528 47.23 11.08 9.11
C LEU A 528 47.47 10.05 10.23
N LEU A 529 47.36 8.74 9.91
CA LEU A 529 47.61 7.63 10.86
C LEU A 529 49.05 7.55 11.36
N GLU A 530 50.03 8.05 10.55
CA GLU A 530 51.42 8.13 10.95
C GLU A 530 51.65 9.16 12.07
N ARG A 531 50.74 10.16 12.20
CA ARG A 531 50.81 11.17 13.27
C ARG A 531 50.35 10.62 14.62
N ILE A 532 49.60 9.50 14.61
CA ILE A 532 49.14 8.83 15.82
C ILE A 532 50.17 7.74 16.19
N GLY A 533 51.25 8.13 16.83
CA GLY A 533 52.39 7.26 17.09
C GLY A 533 52.06 5.99 17.86
N PHE A 534 51.11 6.03 18.82
CA PHE A 534 50.69 4.87 19.58
C PHE A 534 50.09 3.73 18.72
N ILE A 535 49.24 4.08 17.75
CA ILE A 535 48.63 3.10 16.82
C ILE A 535 49.69 2.63 15.82
N TRP A 536 50.45 3.58 15.23
CA TRP A 536 51.41 3.29 14.19
C TRP A 536 52.54 2.36 14.62
N HIS A 537 53.09 2.53 15.82
CA HIS A 537 54.17 1.65 16.31
C HIS A 537 53.70 0.22 16.60
N ARG A 538 52.45 0.02 17.03
CA ARG A 538 51.87 -1.32 17.26
C ARG A 538 51.45 -2.07 15.98
N MET A 539 51.36 -1.38 14.84
CA MET A 539 50.97 -2.02 13.57
C MET A 539 52.13 -2.78 12.95
N GLY A 540 51.93 -4.05 12.58
CA GLY A 540 52.85 -4.85 11.80
C GLY A 540 53.07 -4.28 10.41
N PHE A 541 54.15 -4.68 9.70
CA PHE A 541 54.57 -4.18 8.40
C PHE A 541 53.44 -4.19 7.35
N LEU A 542 52.76 -5.31 7.18
CA LEU A 542 51.68 -5.46 6.21
C LEU A 542 50.50 -4.49 6.49
N ASN A 543 50.22 -4.21 7.76
CA ASN A 543 49.18 -3.27 8.17
C ASN A 543 49.55 -1.82 7.83
N LYS A 544 50.81 -1.47 8.05
CA LYS A 544 51.36 -0.15 7.67
C LYS A 544 51.31 0.08 6.17
N VAL A 545 51.62 -0.94 5.38
CA VAL A 545 51.56 -0.89 3.88
C VAL A 545 50.07 -0.79 3.44
N ALA A 546 49.17 -1.59 3.98
CA ALA A 546 47.73 -1.52 3.66
C ALA A 546 47.14 -0.13 3.97
N ALA A 547 47.46 0.43 5.15
CA ALA A 547 47.01 1.78 5.53
C ALA A 547 47.56 2.86 4.56
N ARG A 548 48.88 2.81 4.22
CA ARG A 548 49.47 3.73 3.26
C ARG A 548 48.83 3.64 1.89
N ASN A 549 48.49 2.45 1.42
CA ASN A 549 47.84 2.23 0.14
C ASN A 549 46.41 2.76 0.12
N LEU A 550 45.64 2.58 1.20
CA LEU A 550 44.31 3.14 1.34
C LEU A 550 44.28 4.66 1.14
N PHE A 551 45.22 5.36 1.78
CA PHE A 551 45.32 6.82 1.67
C PHE A 551 46.01 7.30 0.40
N ARG A 552 46.79 6.45 -0.27
CA ARG A 552 47.40 6.77 -1.58
C ARG A 552 46.37 6.80 -2.70
N TYR A 553 45.35 5.91 -2.64
CA TYR A 553 44.31 5.79 -3.65
C TYR A 553 42.93 6.26 -3.12
N LYS A 554 42.89 7.49 -2.54
CA LYS A 554 41.70 8.04 -1.86
C LYS A 554 40.41 7.95 -2.66
N LYS A 555 40.42 8.29 -3.97
CA LYS A 555 39.23 8.28 -4.82
C LYS A 555 38.61 6.87 -4.86
N ARG A 556 39.43 5.84 -5.03
CA ARG A 556 38.99 4.45 -5.08
C ARG A 556 38.45 4.00 -3.72
N ALA A 557 39.19 4.31 -2.64
CA ALA A 557 38.75 3.96 -1.29
C ALA A 557 37.39 4.56 -0.97
N LEU A 558 37.17 5.85 -1.33
CA LEU A 558 35.88 6.53 -1.15
C LEU A 558 34.78 5.86 -1.97
N MET A 559 35.02 5.56 -3.25
CA MET A 559 34.01 4.87 -4.10
C MET A 559 33.63 3.50 -3.50
N THR A 560 34.61 2.73 -3.00
CA THR A 560 34.34 1.45 -2.36
C THR A 560 33.55 1.62 -1.06
N ILE A 561 33.93 2.59 -0.23
CA ILE A 561 33.25 2.90 1.04
C ILE A 561 31.80 3.32 0.75
N PHE A 562 31.55 4.24 -0.18
CA PHE A 562 30.20 4.68 -0.51
C PHE A 562 29.36 3.58 -1.16
N GLY A 563 29.95 2.75 -2.03
CA GLY A 563 29.24 1.60 -2.59
C GLY A 563 28.80 0.60 -1.53
N ILE A 564 29.68 0.24 -0.60
CA ILE A 564 29.34 -0.68 0.51
C ILE A 564 28.38 -0.01 1.49
N ALA A 565 28.56 1.29 1.80
CA ALA A 565 27.66 2.03 2.68
C ALA A 565 26.22 2.07 2.10
N GLY A 566 26.07 2.35 0.81
CA GLY A 566 24.75 2.31 0.15
C GLY A 566 24.08 0.94 0.22
N CYS A 567 24.84 -0.12 -0.06
CA CYS A 567 24.31 -1.49 0.05
C CYS A 567 23.93 -1.86 1.49
N THR A 568 24.77 -1.51 2.47
CA THR A 568 24.46 -1.76 3.89
C THR A 568 23.23 -0.97 4.33
N ALA A 569 23.11 0.29 3.90
CA ALA A 569 21.96 1.16 4.18
C ALA A 569 20.65 0.58 3.62
N LEU A 570 20.68 0.04 2.39
CA LEU A 570 19.51 -0.63 1.80
C LEU A 570 19.08 -1.86 2.61
N VAL A 571 20.02 -2.68 3.05
CA VAL A 571 19.71 -3.86 3.86
C VAL A 571 19.13 -3.45 5.21
N ILE A 572 19.67 -2.39 5.86
CA ILE A 572 19.13 -1.87 7.12
C ILE A 572 17.74 -1.31 6.93
N CYS A 573 17.51 -0.55 5.86
CA CYS A 573 16.19 0.00 5.54
C CYS A 573 15.15 -1.13 5.36
N ALA A 574 15.47 -2.16 4.58
CA ALA A 574 14.59 -3.29 4.36
C ALA A 574 14.32 -4.08 5.66
N LEU A 575 15.35 -4.34 6.47
CA LEU A 575 15.17 -4.99 7.77
C LEU A 575 14.40 -4.11 8.76
N GLY A 576 14.56 -2.78 8.69
CA GLY A 576 13.80 -1.83 9.50
C GLY A 576 12.30 -1.87 9.21
N ILE A 577 11.91 -1.92 7.93
CA ILE A 577 10.50 -2.09 7.53
C ILE A 577 9.95 -3.42 8.10
N ARG A 578 10.71 -4.51 7.98
CA ARG A 578 10.33 -5.81 8.55
C ARG A 578 10.16 -5.75 10.07
N ASP A 579 11.12 -5.17 10.76
CA ASP A 579 11.10 -5.08 12.23
C ASP A 579 9.89 -4.28 12.71
N THR A 580 9.57 -3.19 12.01
CA THR A 580 8.39 -2.37 12.27
C THR A 580 7.11 -3.16 12.05
N SER A 581 6.97 -3.84 10.90
CA SER A 581 5.77 -4.64 10.60
C SER A 581 5.51 -5.69 11.67
N ILE A 582 6.54 -6.40 12.14
CA ILE A 582 6.42 -7.39 13.21
C ILE A 582 6.09 -6.74 14.57
N ALA A 583 6.56 -5.49 14.79
CA ALA A 583 6.34 -4.78 16.05
C ALA A 583 4.95 -4.11 16.14
N LEU A 584 4.23 -3.93 15.03
CA LEU A 584 2.93 -3.25 15.04
C LEU A 584 1.90 -3.96 15.90
N SER A 585 1.74 -5.26 15.72
CA SER A 585 0.78 -6.07 16.49
C SER A 585 1.05 -6.03 18.02
N PRO A 586 2.26 -6.28 18.53
CA PRO A 586 2.55 -6.12 19.94
C PRO A 586 2.41 -4.68 20.47
N LYS A 587 2.75 -3.66 19.65
CA LYS A 587 2.58 -2.25 20.04
C LYS A 587 1.10 -1.91 20.18
N GLN A 588 0.24 -2.37 19.28
CA GLN A 588 -1.20 -2.13 19.34
C GLN A 588 -1.84 -2.95 20.44
N TYR A 589 -1.78 -4.28 20.37
CA TYR A 589 -2.54 -5.19 21.23
C TYR A 589 -1.88 -5.54 22.55
N GLY A 590 -0.60 -5.16 22.76
CA GLY A 590 0.10 -5.34 24.03
C GLY A 590 0.33 -4.04 24.81
N HIS A 591 0.26 -2.86 24.13
CA HIS A 591 0.57 -1.58 24.75
C HIS A 591 -0.59 -0.58 24.72
N ILE A 592 -1.19 -0.34 23.54
CA ILE A 592 -2.31 0.62 23.37
C ILE A 592 -3.63 -0.01 23.78
N THR A 593 -4.01 -1.11 23.14
CA THR A 593 -5.24 -1.85 23.44
C THR A 593 -4.97 -2.81 24.59
N ARG A 594 -5.57 -2.57 25.72
CA ARG A 594 -5.42 -3.37 26.93
C ARG A 594 -6.62 -4.26 27.20
N TYR A 595 -7.78 -3.91 26.66
CA TYR A 595 -8.97 -4.76 26.76
C TYR A 595 -8.76 -6.04 25.93
N ASP A 596 -9.31 -7.14 26.44
CA ASP A 596 -9.26 -8.45 25.78
C ASP A 596 -10.46 -8.69 24.86
N LEU A 597 -11.58 -7.99 25.16
CA LEU A 597 -12.85 -8.17 24.47
C LEU A 597 -13.56 -6.82 24.31
N LEU A 598 -14.05 -6.56 23.10
CA LEU A 598 -15.06 -5.55 22.79
C LEU A 598 -16.32 -6.29 22.34
N ALA A 599 -17.42 -6.12 23.05
CA ALA A 599 -18.71 -6.71 22.67
C ALA A 599 -19.76 -5.61 22.55
N VAL A 600 -20.59 -5.70 21.51
CA VAL A 600 -21.64 -4.74 21.18
C VAL A 600 -22.99 -5.45 21.17
N ALA A 601 -23.98 -4.89 21.83
CA ALA A 601 -25.36 -5.38 21.89
C ALA A 601 -26.35 -4.31 21.41
N ASN A 602 -27.61 -4.70 21.23
CA ASN A 602 -28.67 -3.71 21.02
C ASN A 602 -28.77 -2.82 22.27
N PRO A 603 -28.85 -1.47 22.15
CA PRO A 603 -28.99 -0.57 23.28
C PRO A 603 -30.18 -0.90 24.21
N ASP A 604 -31.27 -1.46 23.66
CA ASP A 604 -32.46 -1.82 24.44
C ASP A 604 -32.24 -3.04 25.34
N ASP A 605 -31.41 -4.01 24.88
CA ASP A 605 -31.14 -5.25 25.57
C ASP A 605 -29.77 -5.27 26.29
N PHE A 606 -29.02 -4.17 26.19
CA PHE A 606 -27.64 -4.07 26.66
C PHE A 606 -27.44 -4.50 28.10
N THR A 607 -28.34 -4.02 29.01
CA THR A 607 -28.23 -4.33 30.44
C THR A 607 -28.41 -5.83 30.73
N GLN A 608 -29.34 -6.49 30.02
CA GLN A 608 -29.57 -7.93 30.15
C GLN A 608 -28.43 -8.74 29.59
N THR A 609 -27.92 -8.33 28.42
CA THR A 609 -26.79 -9.01 27.73
C THR A 609 -25.49 -8.88 28.52
N CYS A 610 -25.22 -7.72 29.15
CA CYS A 610 -24.10 -7.56 30.07
C CYS A 610 -24.20 -8.46 31.31
N ALA A 611 -25.38 -8.61 31.89
CA ALA A 611 -25.57 -9.52 33.01
C ALA A 611 -25.30 -10.98 32.62
N ALA A 612 -25.67 -11.38 31.42
CA ALA A 612 -25.37 -12.72 30.89
C ALA A 612 -23.85 -12.94 30.71
N LEU A 613 -23.08 -11.91 30.35
CA LEU A 613 -21.60 -11.99 30.26
C LEU A 613 -20.97 -12.32 31.62
N ASP A 614 -21.44 -11.68 32.69
CA ASP A 614 -20.97 -11.93 34.06
C ASP A 614 -21.36 -13.34 34.54
N GLU A 615 -22.58 -13.79 34.24
CA GLU A 615 -23.06 -15.15 34.57
C GLU A 615 -22.26 -16.25 33.85
N ARG A 616 -21.97 -16.06 32.58
CA ARG A 616 -21.12 -16.98 31.77
C ARG A 616 -19.70 -17.10 32.31
N SER A 617 -19.15 -16.00 32.73
CA SER A 617 -17.81 -15.93 33.35
C SER A 617 -17.76 -16.71 34.68
N ALA A 618 -18.89 -16.79 35.40
CA ALA A 618 -18.97 -17.49 36.68
C ALA A 618 -19.21 -19.02 36.53
N VAL A 619 -19.43 -19.54 35.30
CA VAL A 619 -19.68 -20.99 35.06
C VAL A 619 -18.34 -21.75 35.17
N LYS A 620 -18.33 -22.83 35.98
CA LYS A 620 -17.14 -23.62 36.31
C LYS A 620 -16.46 -24.31 35.13
N ASP A 621 -17.07 -24.34 33.93
CA ASP A 621 -16.52 -24.94 32.71
C ASP A 621 -15.78 -23.95 31.78
N SER A 622 -15.63 -22.66 32.15
CA SER A 622 -14.86 -21.70 31.36
C SER A 622 -13.48 -21.51 32.01
N ASP A 623 -12.44 -21.73 31.23
CA ASP A 623 -11.07 -21.43 31.61
C ASP A 623 -10.77 -19.91 31.59
N VAL A 624 -11.79 -19.09 31.27
CA VAL A 624 -11.75 -17.63 31.18
C VAL A 624 -12.65 -17.00 32.25
N THR A 625 -12.12 -15.97 32.91
CA THR A 625 -12.86 -15.16 33.89
C THR A 625 -12.85 -13.70 33.47
N VAL A 626 -14.02 -13.04 33.43
CA VAL A 626 -14.13 -11.59 33.25
C VAL A 626 -13.67 -10.91 34.55
N THR A 627 -12.65 -10.08 34.47
CA THR A 627 -12.05 -9.44 35.63
C THR A 627 -12.66 -8.08 35.89
N SER A 628 -12.91 -7.30 34.85
CA SER A 628 -13.61 -6.01 34.92
C SER A 628 -14.19 -5.63 33.57
N THR A 629 -15.19 -4.77 33.59
CA THR A 629 -15.92 -4.29 32.43
C THR A 629 -16.05 -2.76 32.46
N LEU A 630 -15.95 -2.13 31.28
CA LEU A 630 -16.24 -0.72 31.04
C LEU A 630 -17.36 -0.61 30.01
N PRO A 631 -18.59 -0.27 30.41
CA PRO A 631 -19.65 0.05 29.46
C PRO A 631 -19.30 1.30 28.64
N ILE A 632 -19.58 1.28 27.35
CA ILE A 632 -19.33 2.38 26.41
C ILE A 632 -20.50 2.54 25.45
N THR A 633 -20.54 3.67 24.75
CA THR A 633 -21.29 3.78 23.49
C THR A 633 -20.30 3.68 22.35
N THR A 634 -20.57 2.83 21.38
CA THR A 634 -19.69 2.64 20.23
C THR A 634 -20.47 2.54 18.94
N ASP A 635 -19.90 3.09 17.87
CA ASP A 635 -20.43 3.03 16.52
C ASP A 635 -19.28 3.14 15.50
N ASN A 636 -19.54 2.75 14.25
CA ASN A 636 -18.64 3.05 13.17
C ASN A 636 -19.13 4.32 12.48
N VAL A 637 -18.32 5.34 12.56
CA VAL A 637 -18.63 6.65 12.02
C VAL A 637 -17.78 6.96 10.80
N THR A 638 -18.37 7.61 9.81
CA THR A 638 -17.65 8.17 8.69
C THR A 638 -17.14 9.56 9.09
N PHE A 639 -15.84 9.72 9.14
CA PHE A 639 -15.16 10.96 9.49
C PHE A 639 -14.68 11.66 8.22
N THR A 640 -15.21 12.85 7.92
CA THR A 640 -14.95 13.56 6.67
C THR A 640 -14.26 14.90 6.92
N PHE A 641 -13.15 15.13 6.20
CA PHE A 641 -12.41 16.39 6.23
C PHE A 641 -11.73 16.67 4.88
N GLY A 642 -11.85 17.91 4.38
CA GLY A 642 -11.19 18.32 3.12
C GLY A 642 -11.61 17.54 1.88
N GLY A 643 -12.82 16.96 1.85
CA GLY A 643 -13.33 16.13 0.75
C GLY A 643 -12.85 14.67 0.79
N LYS A 644 -12.13 14.27 1.84
CA LYS A 644 -11.73 12.89 2.09
C LYS A 644 -12.55 12.32 3.24
N SER A 645 -12.83 11.03 3.20
CA SER A 645 -13.59 10.32 4.22
C SER A 645 -12.86 9.06 4.69
N GLU A 646 -12.94 8.76 5.97
CA GLU A 646 -12.41 7.56 6.60
C GLU A 646 -13.43 6.96 7.56
N THR A 647 -13.54 5.64 7.58
CA THR A 647 -14.35 4.96 8.60
C THR A 647 -13.54 4.82 9.88
N VAL A 648 -14.13 5.25 10.99
CA VAL A 648 -13.47 5.35 12.30
C VAL A 648 -14.36 4.71 13.35
N LEU A 649 -13.80 3.84 14.19
CA LEU A 649 -14.50 3.30 15.36
C LEU A 649 -14.64 4.39 16.42
N LEU A 650 -15.87 4.82 16.69
CA LEU A 650 -16.18 5.76 17.76
C LEU A 650 -16.27 5.02 19.09
N ILE A 651 -15.57 5.52 20.10
CA ILE A 651 -15.64 5.07 21.49
C ILE A 651 -16.01 6.25 22.37
N VAL A 652 -17.23 6.22 22.89
CA VAL A 652 -17.77 7.22 23.82
C VAL A 652 -17.76 6.64 25.22
N VAL A 653 -17.06 7.31 26.13
CA VAL A 653 -16.89 6.85 27.51
C VAL A 653 -17.83 7.64 28.42
N PRO A 654 -18.60 7.00 29.32
CA PRO A 654 -19.40 7.69 30.33
C PRO A 654 -18.56 8.65 31.17
N ASP A 655 -19.09 9.85 31.47
CA ASP A 655 -18.36 10.91 32.17
C ASP A 655 -17.87 10.51 33.57
N ASP A 656 -18.59 9.64 34.25
CA ASP A 656 -18.26 9.09 35.56
C ASP A 656 -17.20 7.96 35.54
N ARG A 657 -16.97 7.37 34.34
CA ARG A 657 -16.03 6.24 34.15
C ARG A 657 -14.80 6.61 33.30
N VAL A 658 -14.61 7.89 32.94
CA VAL A 658 -13.51 8.35 32.08
C VAL A 658 -12.12 7.99 32.66
N ASN A 659 -11.97 8.02 33.99
CA ASN A 659 -10.73 7.67 34.66
C ASN A 659 -10.37 6.17 34.57
N ASP A 660 -11.37 5.32 34.32
CA ASP A 660 -11.16 3.87 34.17
C ASP A 660 -10.65 3.52 32.78
N LEU A 661 -10.80 4.42 31.79
CA LEU A 661 -10.40 4.16 30.40
C LEU A 661 -8.94 3.73 30.26
N ASP A 662 -8.01 4.27 31.07
CA ASP A 662 -6.58 3.95 30.99
C ASP A 662 -6.27 2.46 31.35
N ASP A 663 -7.16 1.80 32.07
CA ASP A 663 -7.05 0.35 32.32
C ASP A 663 -7.35 -0.48 31.06
N TYR A 664 -8.16 0.04 30.13
CA TYR A 664 -8.62 -0.65 28.91
C TYR A 664 -7.93 -0.18 27.64
N VAL A 665 -7.63 1.12 27.54
CA VAL A 665 -6.98 1.74 26.39
C VAL A 665 -6.00 2.77 26.88
N ARG A 666 -4.76 2.65 26.45
CA ARG A 666 -3.73 3.64 26.73
C ARG A 666 -3.68 4.69 25.62
N LEU A 667 -4.12 5.91 25.97
CA LEU A 667 -4.02 7.04 25.07
C LEU A 667 -2.63 7.69 25.20
N GLU A 668 -1.91 7.80 24.10
CA GLU A 668 -0.59 8.43 24.01
C GLU A 668 -0.53 9.38 22.82
N ASP A 669 0.22 10.47 22.93
CA ASP A 669 0.55 11.37 21.82
C ASP A 669 1.74 10.86 20.99
N GLU A 670 2.15 11.61 19.96
CA GLU A 670 3.33 11.28 19.13
C GLU A 670 4.64 11.19 19.91
N SER A 671 4.73 11.89 21.04
CA SER A 671 5.89 11.87 21.92
C SER A 671 5.85 10.70 22.90
N LYS A 672 4.80 9.84 22.81
CA LYS A 672 4.53 8.73 23.73
C LYS A 672 4.24 9.20 25.16
N GLU A 673 3.77 10.46 25.31
CA GLU A 673 3.25 10.97 26.57
C GLU A 673 1.77 10.59 26.72
N SER A 674 1.36 10.24 27.94
CA SER A 674 -0.02 9.81 28.22
C SER A 674 -0.99 10.97 28.08
N LEU A 675 -2.04 10.77 27.28
CA LEU A 675 -3.18 11.68 27.14
C LEU A 675 -4.29 11.26 28.09
N SER A 676 -4.93 12.23 28.72
CA SER A 676 -6.10 12.01 29.59
C SER A 676 -7.33 12.60 28.94
N LEU A 677 -8.32 11.78 28.62
CA LEU A 677 -9.59 12.22 28.04
C LEU A 677 -10.38 13.06 29.03
N ARG A 678 -10.84 14.24 28.62
CA ARG A 678 -11.65 15.16 29.44
C ARG A 678 -12.88 15.58 28.68
N ASP A 679 -13.87 16.10 29.42
CA ASP A 679 -15.06 16.66 28.77
C ASP A 679 -14.69 17.81 27.82
N GLY A 680 -15.15 17.74 26.59
CA GLY A 680 -14.81 18.63 25.49
C GLY A 680 -13.67 18.13 24.59
N ASP A 681 -12.92 17.11 25.00
CA ASP A 681 -11.85 16.54 24.19
C ASP A 681 -12.39 15.54 23.17
N VAL A 682 -11.75 15.55 21.99
CA VAL A 682 -11.96 14.60 20.90
C VAL A 682 -10.58 14.17 20.39
N TYR A 683 -10.24 12.91 20.55
CA TYR A 683 -8.95 12.35 20.13
C TYR A 683 -9.13 11.43 18.94
N LEU A 684 -8.43 11.76 17.84
CA LEU A 684 -8.45 11.01 16.59
C LEU A 684 -7.16 10.19 16.45
N SER A 685 -7.25 8.99 15.89
CA SER A 685 -6.08 8.16 15.63
C SER A 685 -5.10 8.80 14.64
N LYS A 686 -3.79 8.52 14.82
CA LYS A 686 -2.71 9.04 13.98
C LYS A 686 -2.85 8.59 12.51
N SER A 687 -3.30 7.36 12.26
CA SER A 687 -3.57 6.86 10.91
C SER A 687 -4.62 7.71 10.18
N SER A 688 -5.76 8.00 10.82
CA SER A 688 -6.80 8.87 10.25
C SER A 688 -6.32 10.31 10.05
N GLN A 689 -5.50 10.84 10.98
CA GLN A 689 -4.89 12.16 10.80
C GLN A 689 -4.09 12.24 9.51
N LEU A 690 -3.25 11.26 9.25
CA LEU A 690 -2.38 11.23 8.06
C LEU A 690 -3.20 11.06 6.77
N ALA A 691 -4.20 10.18 6.77
CA ALA A 691 -5.05 9.93 5.61
C ALA A 691 -5.87 11.16 5.22
N LEU A 692 -6.46 11.85 6.20
CA LEU A 692 -7.31 13.02 5.99
C LEU A 692 -6.54 14.34 5.89
N GLY A 693 -5.32 14.40 6.41
CA GLY A 693 -4.51 15.62 6.48
C GLY A 693 -5.00 16.62 7.54
N ILE A 694 -5.79 16.17 8.51
CA ILE A 694 -6.35 16.99 9.58
C ILE A 694 -5.31 17.31 10.67
N GLN A 695 -5.48 18.48 11.32
CA GLN A 695 -4.58 18.90 12.40
C GLN A 695 -5.36 19.13 13.70
N PRO A 696 -4.73 19.00 14.88
CA PRO A 696 -5.36 19.40 16.14
C PRO A 696 -5.90 20.84 16.06
N GLY A 697 -7.15 21.01 16.43
CA GLY A 697 -7.88 22.29 16.34
C GLY A 697 -8.81 22.42 15.14
N ASP A 698 -8.70 21.57 14.13
CA ASP A 698 -9.59 21.54 12.96
C ASP A 698 -10.96 20.97 13.34
N THR A 699 -11.96 21.32 12.54
CA THR A 699 -13.34 20.83 12.69
C THR A 699 -13.68 19.95 11.50
N ALA A 700 -14.15 18.75 11.77
CA ALA A 700 -14.54 17.75 10.78
C ALA A 700 -16.03 17.40 10.91
N HIS A 701 -16.56 16.78 9.86
CA HIS A 701 -17.90 16.19 9.86
C HIS A 701 -17.79 14.72 10.24
N VAL A 702 -18.63 14.29 11.17
CA VAL A 702 -18.73 12.90 11.61
C VAL A 702 -20.16 12.44 11.38
N GLN A 703 -20.32 11.31 10.72
CA GLN A 703 -21.60 10.70 10.42
C GLN A 703 -21.64 9.31 11.03
N ASP A 704 -22.69 9.00 11.79
CA ASP A 704 -22.88 7.67 12.36
C ASP A 704 -23.50 6.66 11.37
N SER A 705 -23.64 5.41 11.81
CA SER A 705 -24.22 4.31 11.00
C SER A 705 -25.72 4.54 10.69
N SER A 706 -26.40 5.42 11.42
CA SER A 706 -27.80 5.83 11.19
C SER A 706 -27.91 7.12 10.37
N LEU A 707 -26.82 7.53 9.72
CA LEU A 707 -26.70 8.73 8.89
C LEU A 707 -26.87 10.08 9.63
N ASN A 708 -26.84 10.11 10.99
CA ASN A 708 -26.84 11.36 11.71
C ASN A 708 -25.46 12.01 11.65
N ALA A 709 -25.43 13.29 11.32
CA ALA A 709 -24.19 14.03 11.17
C ALA A 709 -23.95 15.01 12.33
N ALA A 710 -22.69 15.14 12.73
CA ALA A 710 -22.23 16.10 13.73
C ALA A 710 -20.94 16.78 13.25
N LYS A 711 -20.69 17.97 13.81
CA LYS A 711 -19.40 18.66 13.63
C LYS A 711 -18.59 18.51 14.91
N VAL A 712 -17.45 17.93 14.81
CA VAL A 712 -16.54 17.74 15.94
C VAL A 712 -15.22 18.44 15.70
N LYS A 713 -14.69 19.04 16.77
CA LYS A 713 -13.37 19.68 16.75
C LYS A 713 -12.36 18.71 17.34
N VAL A 714 -11.35 18.32 16.55
CA VAL A 714 -10.28 17.45 17.02
C VAL A 714 -9.40 18.20 18.01
N SER A 715 -9.28 17.69 19.23
CA SER A 715 -8.48 18.32 20.30
C SER A 715 -7.03 17.88 20.21
N ASP A 716 -6.77 16.59 20.01
CA ASP A 716 -5.43 16.03 19.88
C ASP A 716 -5.45 14.72 19.08
N ILE A 717 -4.25 14.18 18.80
CA ILE A 717 -4.05 12.96 18.04
C ILE A 717 -3.52 11.86 18.94
N SER A 718 -4.23 10.74 19.01
CA SER A 718 -3.79 9.57 19.76
C SER A 718 -3.01 8.60 18.88
N LEU A 719 -1.96 7.99 19.43
CA LEU A 719 -1.25 6.90 18.77
C LEU A 719 -2.13 5.65 18.74
N ASN A 720 -2.51 5.25 17.54
CA ASN A 720 -2.98 3.90 17.23
C ASN A 720 -2.13 3.40 16.07
N TYR A 721 -1.55 2.24 16.22
CA TYR A 721 -0.73 1.63 15.18
C TYR A 721 -1.56 0.87 14.17
N LEU A 722 -2.70 0.34 14.64
CA LEU A 722 -3.62 -0.49 13.88
C LEU A 722 -5.06 -0.05 14.17
N GLY A 723 -5.85 0.18 13.12
CA GLY A 723 -7.23 0.64 13.20
C GLY A 723 -7.37 2.15 13.36
N ASN A 724 -8.51 2.64 12.93
CA ASN A 724 -8.92 4.03 13.08
C ASN A 724 -9.87 4.16 14.26
N THR A 725 -9.59 5.04 15.20
CA THR A 725 -10.42 5.22 16.39
C THR A 725 -10.62 6.69 16.72
N LEU A 726 -11.81 7.01 17.20
CA LEU A 726 -12.21 8.32 17.70
C LEU A 726 -12.68 8.18 19.15
N TYR A 727 -12.04 8.90 20.07
CA TYR A 727 -12.37 8.87 21.48
C TYR A 727 -12.99 10.17 21.91
N MET A 728 -14.11 10.11 22.65
CA MET A 728 -14.73 11.26 23.29
C MET A 728 -15.51 10.84 24.53
N THR A 729 -15.85 11.83 25.37
CA THR A 729 -16.71 11.60 26.52
C THR A 729 -18.18 11.64 26.14
N GLN A 730 -19.06 11.11 27.03
CA GLN A 730 -20.50 11.15 26.84
C GLN A 730 -21.02 12.59 26.67
N GLY A 731 -20.60 13.50 27.53
CA GLY A 731 -21.03 14.90 27.43
C GLY A 731 -20.58 15.60 26.17
N THR A 732 -19.39 15.22 25.62
CA THR A 732 -18.92 15.73 24.33
C THR A 732 -19.77 15.21 23.18
N TYR A 733 -20.08 13.90 23.18
CA TYR A 733 -20.96 13.27 22.19
C TYR A 733 -22.34 13.91 22.16
N GLU A 734 -22.99 14.04 23.34
CA GLU A 734 -24.35 14.60 23.46
C GLU A 734 -24.44 16.05 22.95
N ARG A 735 -23.39 16.84 23.18
CA ARG A 735 -23.30 18.21 22.62
C ARG A 735 -23.10 18.23 21.11
N ALA A 736 -22.30 17.29 20.57
CA ALA A 736 -21.99 17.26 19.14
C ALA A 736 -23.17 16.74 18.31
N PHE A 737 -23.79 15.64 18.74
CA PHE A 737 -24.87 14.97 18.01
C PHE A 737 -26.27 15.41 18.43
N GLY A 738 -26.43 16.20 19.54
CA GLY A 738 -27.71 16.69 20.02
C GLY A 738 -28.65 15.63 20.60
N ARG A 739 -28.13 14.43 20.88
CA ARG A 739 -28.87 13.27 21.41
C ARG A 739 -28.08 12.56 22.51
N SER A 740 -28.79 11.83 23.36
CA SER A 740 -28.17 11.07 24.45
C SER A 740 -27.40 9.89 23.94
N ALA A 741 -26.20 9.67 24.48
CA ALA A 741 -25.42 8.48 24.24
C ALA A 741 -26.05 7.28 24.95
N ARG A 742 -26.49 6.28 24.17
CA ARG A 742 -27.06 5.04 24.70
C ARG A 742 -25.97 3.95 24.75
N LEU A 743 -25.79 3.37 25.94
CA LEU A 743 -24.83 2.28 26.12
C LEU A 743 -25.21 1.08 25.25
N ASN A 744 -24.28 0.62 24.44
CA ASN A 744 -24.45 -0.52 23.54
C ASN A 744 -23.20 -1.41 23.47
N GLY A 745 -22.09 -0.99 24.06
CA GLY A 745 -20.82 -1.71 24.00
C GLY A 745 -20.19 -1.91 25.37
N VAL A 746 -19.34 -2.90 25.49
CA VAL A 746 -18.56 -3.18 26.69
C VAL A 746 -17.11 -3.54 26.31
N LEU A 747 -16.16 -2.88 26.96
CA LEU A 747 -14.77 -3.30 26.98
C LEU A 747 -14.56 -4.20 28.20
N ALA A 748 -13.99 -5.38 28.00
CA ALA A 748 -13.79 -6.34 29.09
C ALA A 748 -12.32 -6.79 29.19
N LEU A 749 -11.84 -6.95 30.44
CA LEU A 749 -10.57 -7.59 30.74
C LEU A 749 -10.85 -9.06 31.10
N LEU A 750 -10.16 -9.95 30.41
CA LEU A 750 -10.33 -11.41 30.55
C LEU A 750 -9.03 -12.01 31.17
N LYS A 751 -9.22 -12.97 32.03
CA LYS A 751 -8.12 -13.79 32.55
C LYS A 751 -8.20 -15.18 31.94
N GLY A 752 -7.19 -15.59 31.19
CA GLY A 752 -7.12 -16.87 30.48
C GLY A 752 -6.01 -16.83 29.43
N SER A 753 -5.74 -17.95 28.78
CA SER A 753 -4.83 -17.96 27.63
C SER A 753 -5.49 -17.34 26.39
N SER A 754 -4.71 -16.85 25.41
CA SER A 754 -5.25 -16.29 24.17
C SER A 754 -6.17 -17.28 23.44
N ALA A 755 -5.85 -18.57 23.44
CA ALA A 755 -6.70 -19.61 22.85
C ALA A 755 -8.04 -19.75 23.58
N ASP A 756 -8.02 -19.67 24.93
CA ASP A 756 -9.24 -19.76 25.73
C ASP A 756 -10.09 -18.50 25.57
N GLN A 757 -9.47 -17.30 25.45
CA GLN A 757 -10.17 -16.05 25.16
C GLN A 757 -10.88 -16.08 23.80
N ILE A 758 -10.22 -16.60 22.76
CA ILE A 758 -10.82 -16.79 21.42
C ILE A 758 -11.98 -17.80 21.50
N ALA A 759 -11.81 -18.91 22.22
CA ALA A 759 -12.89 -19.88 22.39
C ALA A 759 -14.06 -19.30 23.18
N PHE A 760 -13.80 -18.50 24.21
CA PHE A 760 -14.81 -17.79 24.99
C PHE A 760 -15.58 -16.78 24.15
N SER A 761 -14.91 -15.94 23.34
CA SER A 761 -15.56 -14.95 22.47
C SER A 761 -16.52 -15.63 21.48
N LYS A 762 -16.11 -16.75 20.88
CA LYS A 762 -16.98 -17.55 19.99
C LYS A 762 -18.19 -18.13 20.72
N LYS A 763 -18.02 -18.55 21.96
CA LYS A 763 -19.09 -19.15 22.76
C LYS A 763 -20.14 -18.14 23.19
N ILE A 764 -19.75 -16.89 23.55
CA ILE A 764 -20.70 -15.86 23.99
C ILE A 764 -21.41 -15.17 22.81
N LYS A 765 -20.98 -15.39 21.58
CA LYS A 765 -21.60 -14.82 20.37
C LYS A 765 -23.09 -15.21 20.24
N SER A 766 -23.49 -16.32 20.86
CA SER A 766 -24.89 -16.80 20.92
C SER A 766 -25.76 -16.09 21.98
N ASP A 767 -25.23 -15.21 22.80
CA ASP A 767 -25.90 -14.65 23.98
C ASP A 767 -26.58 -13.30 23.74
N GLY A 768 -26.91 -12.95 22.49
CA GLY A 768 -27.58 -11.70 22.16
C GLY A 768 -26.63 -10.53 21.83
N TRP A 769 -25.33 -10.81 21.70
CA TRP A 769 -24.36 -9.84 21.22
C TRP A 769 -24.45 -9.68 19.71
N LEU A 770 -24.50 -8.43 19.23
CA LEU A 770 -24.51 -8.11 17.81
C LEU A 770 -23.12 -8.30 17.18
N THR A 771 -22.10 -7.89 17.90
CA THR A 771 -20.70 -8.00 17.46
C THR A 771 -19.81 -8.33 18.64
N ILE A 772 -18.85 -9.22 18.43
CA ILE A 772 -17.82 -9.55 19.42
C ILE A 772 -16.49 -9.50 18.73
N SER A 773 -15.59 -8.70 19.27
CA SER A 773 -14.23 -8.50 18.82
C SER A 773 -13.26 -8.96 19.91
N SER A 774 -12.53 -10.06 19.66
CA SER A 774 -11.49 -10.56 20.56
C SER A 774 -10.12 -9.99 20.20
N THR A 775 -9.48 -9.29 21.12
CA THR A 775 -8.14 -8.75 20.93
C THR A 775 -7.12 -9.85 20.62
N ALA A 776 -7.24 -11.03 21.24
CA ALA A 776 -6.36 -12.17 20.96
C ALA A 776 -6.54 -12.70 19.53
N GLU A 777 -7.78 -12.71 19.00
CA GLU A 777 -8.06 -13.12 17.62
C GLU A 777 -7.51 -12.09 16.63
N HIS A 778 -7.73 -10.80 16.88
CA HIS A 778 -7.16 -9.73 16.06
C HIS A 778 -5.64 -9.74 16.05
N GLN A 779 -5.02 -9.99 17.19
CA GLN A 779 -3.56 -10.13 17.27
C GLN A 779 -3.07 -11.31 16.42
N ALA A 780 -3.70 -12.49 16.53
CA ALA A 780 -3.31 -13.66 15.75
C ALA A 780 -3.49 -13.43 14.24
N ASN A 781 -4.55 -12.73 13.85
CA ASN A 781 -4.83 -12.37 12.46
C ASN A 781 -3.80 -11.35 11.94
N ALA A 782 -3.48 -10.30 12.71
CA ALA A 782 -2.45 -9.33 12.36
C ALA A 782 -1.08 -9.99 12.16
N ASP A 783 -0.69 -10.91 13.05
CA ASP A 783 0.58 -11.63 12.95
C ASP A 783 0.65 -12.51 11.69
N ALA A 784 -0.48 -13.12 11.28
CA ALA A 784 -0.56 -13.89 10.05
C ALA A 784 -0.40 -12.99 8.80
N ASN A 785 -1.01 -11.81 8.81
CA ASN A 785 -0.98 -10.85 7.71
C ASN A 785 0.40 -10.22 7.51
N PHE A 786 1.12 -9.92 8.59
CA PHE A 786 2.48 -9.41 8.46
C PHE A 786 3.45 -10.41 7.83
N THR A 787 3.09 -11.69 7.72
CA THR A 787 3.87 -12.69 6.98
C THR A 787 3.95 -12.34 5.49
N ILE A 788 2.92 -11.73 4.93
CA ILE A 788 2.85 -11.31 3.52
C ILE A 788 3.79 -10.12 3.28
N ILE A 789 3.72 -9.09 4.11
CA ILE A 789 4.65 -7.95 4.05
C ILE A 789 6.11 -8.43 4.17
N ASN A 790 6.36 -9.41 5.02
CA ASN A 790 7.67 -10.03 5.15
C ASN A 790 8.17 -10.65 3.83
N SER A 791 7.30 -11.18 2.99
CA SER A 791 7.66 -11.75 1.69
C SER A 791 8.16 -10.68 0.72
N VAL A 792 7.49 -9.53 0.65
CA VAL A 792 7.92 -8.37 -0.15
C VAL A 792 9.26 -7.82 0.37
N VAL A 793 9.39 -7.66 1.68
CA VAL A 793 10.64 -7.22 2.31
C VAL A 793 11.78 -8.21 2.07
N ALA A 794 11.51 -9.52 2.10
CA ALA A 794 12.50 -10.55 1.78
C ALA A 794 12.97 -10.44 0.33
N LEU A 795 12.09 -10.18 -0.63
CA LEU A 795 12.42 -9.92 -2.02
C LEU A 795 13.36 -8.70 -2.16
N VAL A 796 12.99 -7.58 -1.56
CA VAL A 796 13.79 -6.35 -1.60
C VAL A 796 15.15 -6.56 -0.94
N THR A 797 15.20 -7.26 0.19
CA THR A 797 16.45 -7.64 0.88
C THR A 797 17.32 -8.53 -0.01
N PHE A 798 16.74 -9.50 -0.72
CA PHE A 798 17.45 -10.36 -1.66
C PHE A 798 18.03 -9.53 -2.83
N MET A 799 17.28 -8.60 -3.40
CA MET A 799 17.75 -7.71 -4.46
C MET A 799 18.90 -6.81 -3.98
N ALA A 800 18.80 -6.25 -2.77
CA ALA A 800 19.86 -5.48 -2.14
C ALA A 800 21.11 -6.32 -1.87
N ALA A 801 20.95 -7.59 -1.48
CA ALA A 801 22.02 -8.54 -1.29
C ALA A 801 22.73 -8.86 -2.62
N CYS A 802 22.00 -9.09 -3.69
CA CYS A 802 22.55 -9.28 -5.04
C CYS A 802 23.35 -8.05 -5.49
N LEU A 803 22.82 -6.85 -5.29
CA LEU A 803 23.52 -5.60 -5.57
C LEU A 803 24.83 -5.52 -4.78
N SER A 804 24.78 -5.76 -3.46
CA SER A 804 25.96 -5.73 -2.58
C SER A 804 27.04 -6.71 -3.06
N PHE A 805 26.66 -7.93 -3.40
CA PHE A 805 27.59 -8.92 -3.94
C PHE A 805 28.28 -8.41 -5.23
N VAL A 806 27.53 -7.91 -6.20
CA VAL A 806 28.07 -7.42 -7.49
C VAL A 806 28.96 -6.20 -7.28
N VAL A 807 28.58 -5.28 -6.38
CA VAL A 807 29.39 -4.10 -6.01
C VAL A 807 30.74 -4.53 -5.44
N VAL A 808 30.74 -5.33 -4.38
CA VAL A 808 31.97 -5.79 -3.70
C VAL A 808 32.82 -6.61 -4.65
N PHE A 809 32.21 -7.47 -5.47
CA PHE A 809 32.92 -8.29 -6.46
C PHE A 809 33.63 -7.41 -7.50
N THR A 810 32.93 -6.43 -8.07
CA THR A 810 33.48 -5.51 -9.08
C THR A 810 34.64 -4.69 -8.53
N LEU A 811 34.45 -4.13 -7.33
CA LEU A 811 35.46 -3.30 -6.68
C LEU A 811 36.69 -4.13 -6.24
N SER A 812 36.50 -5.34 -5.73
CA SER A 812 37.59 -6.26 -5.38
C SER A 812 38.38 -6.72 -6.60
N ASN A 813 37.69 -7.09 -7.69
CA ASN A 813 38.33 -7.49 -8.92
C ASN A 813 39.12 -6.34 -9.56
N THR A 814 38.60 -5.11 -9.50
CA THR A 814 39.28 -3.89 -9.96
C THR A 814 40.54 -3.64 -9.11
N ASN A 815 40.44 -3.78 -7.79
CA ASN A 815 41.56 -3.60 -6.86
C ASN A 815 42.70 -4.57 -7.17
N ILE A 816 42.39 -5.82 -7.45
CA ILE A 816 43.39 -6.83 -7.80
C ILE A 816 44.09 -6.51 -9.13
N SER A 817 43.33 -6.15 -10.16
CA SER A 817 43.92 -5.87 -11.49
C SER A 817 44.78 -4.59 -11.48
N GLU A 818 44.48 -3.60 -10.68
CA GLU A 818 45.32 -2.38 -10.51
C GLU A 818 46.68 -2.67 -9.90
N ARG A 819 46.74 -3.68 -9.05
CA ARG A 819 47.92 -4.02 -8.26
C ARG A 819 48.63 -5.27 -8.76
N GLU A 820 48.31 -5.69 -9.99
CA GLU A 820 48.84 -6.92 -10.55
C GLU A 820 50.37 -6.94 -10.54
N ARG A 821 51.02 -5.81 -10.89
CA ARG A 821 52.48 -5.68 -10.85
C ARG A 821 53.02 -5.68 -9.43
N GLU A 822 52.42 -4.94 -8.49
CA GLU A 822 52.80 -4.96 -7.08
C GLU A 822 52.67 -6.37 -6.50
N LEU A 823 51.56 -7.04 -6.80
CA LEU A 823 51.30 -8.41 -6.33
C LEU A 823 52.26 -9.44 -7.00
N ALA A 824 52.55 -9.25 -8.26
CA ALA A 824 53.58 -10.06 -8.94
C ALA A 824 54.98 -9.88 -8.32
N THR A 825 55.36 -8.63 -8.02
CA THR A 825 56.65 -8.33 -7.31
C THR A 825 56.71 -8.98 -5.92
N ILE A 826 55.61 -8.92 -5.15
CA ILE A 826 55.51 -9.54 -3.81
C ILE A 826 55.67 -11.09 -3.97
N LYS A 827 55.02 -11.70 -4.97
CA LYS A 827 55.17 -13.13 -5.25
C LYS A 827 56.59 -13.51 -5.65
N VAL A 828 57.27 -12.70 -6.48
CA VAL A 828 58.67 -12.94 -6.87
C VAL A 828 59.63 -12.78 -5.70
N LEU A 829 59.33 -11.91 -4.72
CA LEU A 829 60.07 -11.76 -3.47
C LEU A 829 59.87 -12.94 -2.50
N GLY A 830 59.13 -13.99 -2.90
CA GLY A 830 59.02 -15.23 -2.14
C GLY A 830 57.85 -15.32 -1.17
N PHE A 831 56.92 -14.37 -1.17
CA PHE A 831 55.73 -14.44 -0.32
C PHE A 831 54.85 -15.63 -0.73
N ARG A 832 54.32 -16.37 0.26
CA ARG A 832 53.42 -17.50 0.04
C ARG A 832 52.07 -17.03 -0.47
N ARG A 833 51.37 -17.89 -1.22
CA ARG A 833 50.00 -17.57 -1.76
C ARG A 833 49.04 -17.10 -0.67
N GLY A 834 49.05 -17.73 0.50
CA GLY A 834 48.20 -17.34 1.62
C GLY A 834 48.51 -15.95 2.18
N GLU A 835 49.77 -15.51 2.17
CA GLU A 835 50.17 -14.18 2.64
C GLU A 835 49.69 -13.07 1.69
N VAL A 836 49.75 -13.36 0.38
CA VAL A 836 49.24 -12.45 -0.66
C VAL A 836 47.71 -12.33 -0.55
N HIS A 837 47.02 -13.47 -0.37
CA HIS A 837 45.58 -13.47 -0.15
C HIS A 837 45.22 -12.68 1.11
N HIS A 838 45.90 -12.92 2.22
CA HIS A 838 45.65 -12.22 3.48
C HIS A 838 45.86 -10.69 3.35
N TYR A 839 46.88 -10.29 2.61
CA TYR A 839 47.18 -8.89 2.36
C TYR A 839 46.06 -8.17 1.60
N VAL A 840 45.57 -8.74 0.46
CA VAL A 840 44.50 -8.16 -0.35
C VAL A 840 43.17 -8.20 0.38
N ASN A 841 42.80 -9.34 0.97
CA ASN A 841 41.53 -9.53 1.66
C ASN A 841 41.42 -8.61 2.87
N LYS A 842 42.51 -8.31 3.56
CA LYS A 842 42.51 -7.40 4.71
C LYS A 842 42.17 -5.97 4.34
N GLU A 843 42.64 -5.49 3.20
CA GLU A 843 42.29 -4.14 2.71
C GLU A 843 40.79 -4.07 2.41
N THR A 844 40.24 -5.08 1.72
CA THR A 844 38.80 -5.14 1.43
C THR A 844 37.98 -5.19 2.70
N LEU A 845 38.39 -5.96 3.71
CA LEU A 845 37.70 -6.03 5.01
C LEU A 845 37.72 -4.68 5.77
N ILE A 846 38.83 -3.92 5.70
CA ILE A 846 38.90 -2.59 6.33
C ILE A 846 37.93 -1.63 5.62
N LEU A 847 37.88 -1.66 4.27
CA LEU A 847 36.95 -0.83 3.50
C LEU A 847 35.50 -1.21 3.81
N THR A 848 35.20 -2.50 3.96
CA THR A 848 33.88 -3.00 4.37
C THR A 848 33.51 -2.52 5.76
N ALA A 849 34.42 -2.56 6.72
CA ALA A 849 34.17 -2.08 8.08
C ALA A 849 33.82 -0.58 8.10
N ILE A 850 34.57 0.25 7.34
CA ILE A 850 34.31 1.68 7.24
C ILE A 850 33.00 1.94 6.48
N GLY A 851 32.74 1.22 5.37
CA GLY A 851 31.53 1.32 4.59
C GLY A 851 30.30 0.93 5.38
N ALA A 852 30.34 -0.19 6.11
CA ALA A 852 29.27 -0.62 7.00
C ALA A 852 29.01 0.39 8.14
N ALA A 853 30.08 0.92 8.76
CA ALA A 853 29.94 1.93 9.82
C ALA A 853 29.27 3.23 9.33
N LEU A 854 29.48 3.63 8.06
CA LEU A 854 28.78 4.76 7.44
C LEU A 854 27.38 4.35 6.93
N GLY A 855 27.21 3.10 6.55
CA GLY A 855 25.93 2.55 6.09
C GLY A 855 24.89 2.47 7.20
N VAL A 856 25.31 2.25 8.45
CA VAL A 856 24.41 2.19 9.61
C VAL A 856 23.60 3.49 9.77
N PRO A 857 24.19 4.67 9.97
CA PRO A 857 23.42 5.90 10.13
C PRO A 857 22.64 6.28 8.85
N LEU A 858 23.18 5.97 7.66
CA LEU A 858 22.48 6.22 6.42
C LEU A 858 21.25 5.33 6.27
N GLY A 859 21.35 4.07 6.68
CA GLY A 859 20.25 3.12 6.66
C GLY A 859 19.15 3.46 7.65
N SER A 860 19.51 3.95 8.85
CA SER A 860 18.54 4.46 9.83
C SER A 860 17.78 5.66 9.29
N LEU A 861 18.47 6.63 8.70
CA LEU A 861 17.86 7.81 8.10
C LEU A 861 16.90 7.44 6.93
N LEU A 862 17.28 6.45 6.12
CA LEU A 862 16.40 5.95 5.07
C LEU A 862 15.17 5.27 5.64
N ALA A 863 15.34 4.41 6.64
CA ALA A 863 14.23 3.73 7.31
C ALA A 863 13.26 4.74 7.94
N GLU A 864 13.79 5.73 8.66
CA GLU A 864 13.01 6.82 9.26
C GLU A 864 12.22 7.62 8.20
N SER A 865 12.81 7.85 7.02
CA SER A 865 12.11 8.52 5.90
C SER A 865 10.89 7.73 5.42
N PHE A 866 10.88 6.42 5.58
CA PHE A 866 9.73 5.58 5.19
C PHE A 866 8.52 5.78 6.09
N THR A 867 8.66 6.17 7.34
CA THR A 867 7.53 6.54 8.21
C THR A 867 6.63 7.60 7.58
N TYR A 868 7.22 8.53 6.83
CA TYR A 868 6.49 9.61 6.14
C TYR A 868 5.99 9.23 4.74
N ILE A 869 6.53 8.17 4.15
CA ILE A 869 6.21 7.74 2.79
C ILE A 869 5.15 6.63 2.80
N LEU A 870 5.26 5.68 3.75
CA LEU A 870 4.30 4.60 3.95
C LEU A 870 3.11 5.12 4.75
N GLN A 871 2.12 5.70 4.06
CA GLN A 871 0.83 6.07 4.63
C GLN A 871 -0.21 5.08 4.11
N MET A 872 -0.70 4.23 5.00
CA MET A 872 -1.78 3.29 4.70
C MET A 872 -3.02 3.66 5.51
N PRO A 873 -4.24 3.59 4.94
CA PRO A 873 -5.46 3.70 5.73
C PRO A 873 -5.43 2.70 6.90
N SER A 874 -5.87 3.15 8.06
CA SER A 874 -5.92 2.34 9.27
C SER A 874 -4.59 1.78 9.79
N LEU A 875 -3.44 2.19 9.23
CA LEU A 875 -2.11 1.75 9.66
C LEU A 875 -1.16 2.94 9.88
N TYR A 876 -0.48 2.96 11.01
CA TYR A 876 0.58 3.91 11.30
C TYR A 876 1.92 3.20 11.47
N PHE A 877 2.85 3.42 10.52
CA PHE A 877 4.18 2.86 10.55
C PHE A 877 5.17 3.80 11.25
N ASP A 878 5.40 3.56 12.54
CA ASP A 878 6.50 4.19 13.28
C ASP A 878 7.76 3.32 13.09
N VAL A 879 8.56 3.61 12.04
CA VAL A 879 9.68 2.77 11.63
C VAL A 879 10.79 2.80 12.67
N GLU A 880 10.98 1.68 13.36
CA GLU A 880 12.01 1.47 14.37
C GLU A 880 12.86 0.25 14.03
N VAL A 881 14.15 0.47 13.81
CA VAL A 881 15.08 -0.61 13.47
C VAL A 881 15.60 -1.27 14.74
N GLN A 882 15.39 -2.57 14.89
CA GLN A 882 15.90 -3.31 16.06
C GLN A 882 17.43 -3.40 16.07
N PRO A 883 18.07 -3.42 17.26
CA PRO A 883 19.53 -3.57 17.38
C PRO A 883 20.08 -4.81 16.67
N LEU A 884 19.30 -5.90 16.64
CA LEU A 884 19.69 -7.14 15.96
C LEU A 884 19.81 -6.95 14.45
N SER A 885 18.93 -6.17 13.83
CA SER A 885 18.93 -5.90 12.39
C SER A 885 20.14 -5.08 11.96
N TYR A 886 20.62 -4.16 12.79
CA TYR A 886 21.91 -3.49 12.53
C TYR A 886 23.07 -4.48 12.53
N VAL A 887 23.12 -5.36 13.51
CA VAL A 887 24.16 -6.40 13.59
C VAL A 887 24.06 -7.32 12.39
N LEU A 888 22.86 -7.76 12.03
CA LEU A 888 22.63 -8.67 10.90
C LEU A 888 23.07 -8.04 9.57
N ALA A 889 22.73 -6.77 9.32
CA ALA A 889 23.12 -6.06 8.10
C ALA A 889 24.65 -5.90 7.98
N VAL A 890 25.31 -5.58 9.10
CA VAL A 890 26.77 -5.49 9.14
C VAL A 890 27.38 -6.88 8.91
N VAL A 891 26.91 -7.92 9.57
CA VAL A 891 27.36 -9.31 9.39
C VAL A 891 27.17 -9.76 7.93
N LEU A 892 26.03 -9.51 7.32
CA LEU A 892 25.76 -9.82 5.90
C LEU A 892 26.76 -9.12 4.97
N SER A 893 27.09 -7.85 5.22
CA SER A 893 28.10 -7.11 4.45
C SER A 893 29.48 -7.76 4.55
N PHE A 894 29.87 -8.27 5.73
CA PHE A 894 31.11 -9.04 5.89
C PHE A 894 31.04 -10.41 5.25
N VAL A 895 29.92 -11.11 5.33
CA VAL A 895 29.70 -12.42 4.66
C VAL A 895 29.83 -12.28 3.16
N PHE A 896 29.19 -11.27 2.54
CA PHE A 896 29.37 -11.02 1.10
C PHE A 896 30.81 -10.69 0.75
N THR A 897 31.47 -9.86 1.53
CA THR A 897 32.90 -9.57 1.35
C THR A 897 33.75 -10.82 1.46
N PHE A 898 33.45 -11.71 2.38
CA PHE A 898 34.17 -12.99 2.54
C PHE A 898 33.96 -13.91 1.35
N ILE A 899 32.72 -14.06 0.88
CA ILE A 899 32.38 -14.86 -0.34
C ILE A 899 33.10 -14.29 -1.55
N VAL A 900 33.06 -12.98 -1.74
CA VAL A 900 33.77 -12.30 -2.83
C VAL A 900 35.28 -12.53 -2.75
N ASN A 901 35.86 -12.44 -1.57
CA ASN A 901 37.28 -12.70 -1.37
C ASN A 901 37.66 -14.15 -1.71
N LEU A 902 36.81 -15.14 -1.40
CA LEU A 902 37.00 -16.53 -1.81
C LEU A 902 37.03 -16.68 -3.34
N VAL A 903 36.09 -16.02 -4.02
CA VAL A 903 35.99 -16.04 -5.49
C VAL A 903 37.20 -15.33 -6.12
N THR A 904 37.57 -14.17 -5.61
CA THR A 904 38.68 -13.35 -6.13
C THR A 904 40.08 -13.97 -5.85
N ASN A 905 40.21 -14.77 -4.78
CA ASN A 905 41.43 -15.55 -4.52
C ASN A 905 41.80 -16.46 -5.68
N ARG A 906 40.84 -17.00 -6.45
CA ARG A 906 41.10 -17.76 -7.68
C ARG A 906 41.74 -16.89 -8.77
N THR A 907 41.35 -15.63 -8.86
CA THR A 907 41.93 -14.64 -9.79
C THR A 907 43.36 -14.28 -9.36
N LEU A 908 43.59 -14.07 -8.05
CA LEU A 908 44.91 -13.81 -7.49
C LEU A 908 45.92 -14.94 -7.78
N ASN A 909 45.48 -16.19 -7.77
CA ASN A 909 46.34 -17.34 -8.08
C ASN A 909 46.78 -17.39 -9.55
N LYS A 910 45.96 -16.85 -10.45
CA LYS A 910 46.21 -16.85 -11.91
C LYS A 910 47.12 -15.71 -12.43
N ILE A 911 47.56 -14.80 -11.55
CA ILE A 911 48.46 -13.71 -11.93
C ILE A 911 49.77 -14.27 -12.43
N ASP A 912 50.11 -13.99 -13.73
CA ASP A 912 51.36 -14.35 -14.36
C ASP A 912 52.48 -13.40 -13.92
N MET A 913 53.44 -13.95 -13.13
CA MET A 913 54.55 -13.18 -12.58
C MET A 913 55.49 -12.67 -13.68
N VAL A 914 55.70 -13.48 -14.74
CA VAL A 914 56.67 -13.14 -15.82
C VAL A 914 56.07 -12.12 -16.78
N GLY A 915 54.79 -12.30 -17.16
CA GLY A 915 54.08 -11.38 -18.05
C GLY A 915 53.85 -10.01 -17.42
N ALA A 916 53.51 -9.98 -16.13
CA ALA A 916 53.26 -8.73 -15.39
C ALA A 916 54.55 -7.87 -15.18
N LEU A 917 55.74 -8.48 -15.12
CA LEU A 917 57.00 -7.80 -14.97
C LEU A 917 57.65 -7.43 -16.31
N LYS A 918 57.46 -8.25 -17.37
CA LYS A 918 57.97 -7.99 -18.73
C LYS A 918 57.24 -6.88 -19.50
N SER A 919 56.04 -6.54 -19.14
CA SER A 919 55.26 -5.47 -19.82
C SER A 919 55.74 -4.06 -19.53
N ALA A 920 56.98 -3.87 -19.06
CA ALA A 920 57.60 -2.59 -18.75
C ALA A 920 58.68 -2.15 -19.75
N GLU A 921 58.96 -2.90 -20.79
CA GLU A 921 59.86 -2.51 -21.89
C GLU A 921 59.13 -2.07 -23.14
#